data_b43b2468d00a10e02156f7b76ed69da8
#
_entry.id   b43b2468d00a10e02156f7b76ed69da8
#
_cell.length_a   1.000
_cell.length_b   1.000
_cell.length_c   1.000
_cell.angle_alpha   90.00
_cell.angle_beta   90.00
_cell.angle_gamma   90.00
#
_symmetry.space_group_name_H-M   'P 1'
#
loop_
_entity.id
_entity.type
_entity.pdbx_description
1 polymer ?
#
loop_
_entity_poly.entity_id
_entity_poly.type
_entity_poly.pdbx_seq_one_letter_code
_entity_poly.pdbx_strand_id
1 'polypeptide(L)'
;MGPKYGDAPSVGYELLYRQVTRAQGIFSPRTFNAQFGLEYIAENLDAPTVVLQYPSKSELIRELKKGYDYVGLSFIMAVMHKMKETVALIRQYAPKSKIVLGGYGTVLKDEVLQPYGDYFCREEGVAFFRRLLGEPEIQMPYKHPLLVDWLKVFGWKVSGTGKIFAGLGCPNGCDFCCTSHFFSRKHIKLLPTGKDIYAVVERYLALDPNLVFLIVDEDFLLNKKRAMEFRDCVIKGGKTLSIFAFSSVKAISQYKVEEILEMGLDGFWIGYEGTRSNYAKQQGRPMAEILAEFHQHGITVLTSMIVGFDYQNQEVVAQELDALMKIRPDLAQFLIYGPVPGTPFYERIIKENLLQDRYTTDKDLFYRRADGFHTMIKHPTLSAEEIEAIQQWCFEQDFERLGPSIYRIMDTLLLGYRKLKDSPNPLLRAKADCYARQLRYAYPIFLAGRLFGPNAGIRRWIGDLERRIQAELGRPSFAQQCKSVLALAAAGWTGLTLKLDLFQHPKLTRTTYRLPSERWGAFEAWEGLHRKFASPDFSIQVELQHAKQQVWMRLEGVLTRKDAEGLGRQISESLAQSKNQLVLDFNKLRWEKKNDLKPLLEKLANYRSRIRVVVPRLSAAHPELIVVAAMFEAYHR
;
A
#
# COMPACT_ATOMS: atom_id res chain seq x y z
N MET A 1 15.16 0.38 -1.92
CA MET A 1 14.96 1.28 -3.08
C MET A 1 14.02 0.61 -4.05
N GLY A 2 12.98 1.30 -4.51
CA GLY A 2 12.07 0.77 -5.52
C GLY A 2 12.78 0.61 -6.88
N PRO A 3 12.37 -0.34 -7.72
CA PRO A 3 12.91 -0.47 -9.06
C PRO A 3 12.55 0.78 -9.87
N LYS A 4 13.49 1.26 -10.67
CA LYS A 4 13.15 2.18 -11.75
C LYS A 4 12.27 1.44 -12.76
N TYR A 5 11.45 2.18 -13.48
CA TYR A 5 10.75 1.67 -14.65
C TYR A 5 11.73 0.95 -15.60
N GLY A 6 11.33 -0.20 -16.10
CA GLY A 6 12.11 -1.00 -17.03
C GLY A 6 12.99 -2.08 -16.44
N ASP A 7 13.48 -1.93 -15.21
CA ASP A 7 14.39 -2.94 -14.62
C ASP A 7 13.64 -4.15 -14.02
N ALA A 8 12.48 -3.90 -13.43
CA ALA A 8 11.57 -4.93 -12.93
C ALA A 8 10.15 -4.34 -12.96
N PRO A 9 9.47 -4.37 -14.11
CA PRO A 9 8.23 -3.63 -14.33
C PRO A 9 7.06 -4.09 -13.47
N SER A 10 7.15 -5.25 -12.86
CA SER A 10 6.10 -5.87 -12.06
C SER A 10 6.29 -5.72 -10.56
N VAL A 11 7.46 -5.26 -10.11
CA VAL A 11 7.82 -5.27 -8.69
C VAL A 11 8.01 -3.85 -8.19
N GLY A 12 7.30 -3.50 -7.14
CA GLY A 12 7.49 -2.23 -6.46
C GLY A 12 6.18 -1.51 -6.13
N TYR A 13 6.27 -0.20 -6.08
CA TYR A 13 5.23 0.68 -5.56
C TYR A 13 4.01 0.88 -6.49
N GLU A 14 4.07 0.47 -7.75
CA GLU A 14 2.97 0.62 -8.72
C GLU A 14 2.31 -0.72 -9.11
N LEU A 15 1.97 -1.52 -8.13
CA LEU A 15 1.39 -2.85 -8.33
C LEU A 15 0.18 -2.85 -9.27
N LEU A 16 -0.80 -1.98 -9.04
CA LEU A 16 -2.02 -1.96 -9.83
C LEU A 16 -1.74 -1.64 -11.29
N TYR A 17 -0.97 -0.60 -11.57
CA TYR A 17 -0.62 -0.21 -12.94
C TYR A 17 0.18 -1.29 -13.66
N ARG A 18 1.17 -1.89 -13.00
CA ARG A 18 2.11 -2.80 -13.66
C ARG A 18 1.59 -4.22 -13.80
N GLN A 19 0.84 -4.71 -12.80
CA GLN A 19 0.44 -6.11 -12.75
C GLN A 19 -1.05 -6.35 -13.05
N VAL A 20 -1.91 -5.35 -12.95
CA VAL A 20 -3.36 -5.54 -13.09
C VAL A 20 -3.92 -4.76 -14.26
N THR A 21 -3.64 -3.45 -14.33
CA THR A 21 -4.24 -2.58 -15.35
C THR A 21 -3.27 -2.22 -16.47
N ARG A 22 -2.31 -3.09 -16.73
CA ARG A 22 -1.17 -2.90 -17.65
C ARG A 22 -1.58 -2.44 -19.06
N ALA A 23 -2.65 -3.01 -19.63
CA ALA A 23 -3.14 -2.64 -20.95
C ALA A 23 -4.13 -1.46 -20.96
N GLN A 24 -4.49 -0.91 -19.78
CA GLN A 24 -5.57 0.07 -19.67
C GLN A 24 -5.11 1.53 -19.80
N GLY A 25 -3.81 1.78 -19.96
CA GLY A 25 -3.26 3.11 -20.25
C GLY A 25 -3.71 4.19 -19.27
N ILE A 26 -4.39 5.23 -19.78
CA ILE A 26 -4.87 6.38 -19.00
C ILE A 26 -5.91 6.02 -17.92
N PHE A 27 -6.55 4.87 -18.03
CA PHE A 27 -7.54 4.39 -17.04
C PHE A 27 -6.91 3.66 -15.86
N SER A 28 -5.60 3.44 -15.90
CA SER A 28 -4.90 2.74 -14.84
C SER A 28 -4.71 3.62 -13.60
N PRO A 29 -5.18 3.18 -12.41
CA PRO A 29 -4.93 3.90 -11.18
C PRO A 29 -3.45 3.80 -10.82
N ARG A 30 -2.87 4.92 -10.39
CA ARG A 30 -1.48 5.00 -9.96
C ARG A 30 -1.44 5.23 -8.45
N THR A 31 -0.93 4.25 -7.73
CA THR A 31 -0.79 4.30 -6.28
C THR A 31 0.61 3.89 -5.88
N PHE A 32 1.18 4.58 -4.90
CA PHE A 32 2.45 4.20 -4.29
C PHE A 32 2.15 3.47 -2.99
N ASN A 33 2.62 2.22 -2.89
CA ASN A 33 2.40 1.40 -1.72
C ASN A 33 3.58 1.54 -0.74
N ALA A 34 3.29 1.96 0.49
CA ALA A 34 4.27 1.91 1.57
C ALA A 34 4.65 0.45 1.88
N GLN A 35 5.95 0.22 2.12
CA GLN A 35 6.45 -1.08 2.54
C GLN A 35 6.15 -1.28 4.03
N PHE A 36 5.50 -2.38 4.36
CA PHE A 36 4.96 -2.58 5.70
C PHE A 36 5.94 -3.25 6.66
N GLY A 37 6.66 -4.27 6.21
CA GLY A 37 7.44 -5.16 7.08
C GLY A 37 8.48 -4.44 7.93
N LEU A 38 9.24 -3.50 7.36
CA LEU A 38 10.26 -2.74 8.08
C LEU A 38 9.65 -1.82 9.14
N GLU A 39 8.53 -1.15 8.83
CA GLU A 39 7.81 -0.31 9.79
C GLU A 39 7.24 -1.14 10.94
N TYR A 40 6.76 -2.36 10.63
CA TYR A 40 6.21 -3.27 11.63
C TYR A 40 7.29 -3.77 12.60
N ILE A 41 8.46 -4.13 12.09
CA ILE A 41 9.62 -4.51 12.89
C ILE A 41 10.03 -3.33 13.78
N ALA A 42 10.27 -2.16 13.18
CA ALA A 42 10.73 -0.97 13.90
C ALA A 42 9.77 -0.51 15.00
N GLU A 43 8.44 -0.63 14.80
CA GLU A 43 7.44 -0.31 15.84
C GLU A 43 7.57 -1.19 17.09
N ASN A 44 8.12 -2.40 16.96
CA ASN A 44 8.19 -3.41 18.00
C ASN A 44 9.62 -3.67 18.54
N LEU A 45 10.59 -2.83 18.20
CA LEU A 45 11.93 -2.85 18.78
C LEU A 45 12.08 -1.79 19.88
N ASP A 46 12.89 -2.06 20.87
CA ASP A 46 13.28 -1.08 21.89
C ASP A 46 14.45 -0.22 21.42
N ALA A 47 15.28 -0.75 20.54
CA ALA A 47 16.38 -0.02 19.92
C ALA A 47 15.91 1.15 19.05
N PRO A 48 16.62 2.28 19.07
CA PRO A 48 16.36 3.40 18.16
C PRO A 48 16.49 2.97 16.70
N THR A 49 15.43 3.17 15.93
CA THR A 49 15.36 2.67 14.56
C THR A 49 14.88 3.76 13.60
N VAL A 50 15.48 3.82 12.43
CA VAL A 50 15.05 4.67 11.31
C VAL A 50 14.68 3.80 10.13
N VAL A 51 13.47 3.97 9.60
CA VAL A 51 13.02 3.31 8.38
C VAL A 51 13.03 4.31 7.22
N LEU A 52 13.70 3.94 6.13
CA LEU A 52 13.69 4.68 4.88
C LEU A 52 12.94 3.91 3.82
N GLN A 53 11.90 4.52 3.27
CA GLN A 53 11.20 3.98 2.11
C GLN A 53 11.51 4.84 0.88
N TYR A 54 11.94 4.19 -0.20
CA TYR A 54 12.27 4.82 -1.48
C TYR A 54 13.30 5.95 -1.41
N PRO A 55 14.42 5.80 -0.65
CA PRO A 55 15.45 6.82 -0.65
C PRO A 55 16.13 6.93 -2.01
N SER A 56 16.45 8.15 -2.43
CA SER A 56 17.42 8.38 -3.49
C SER A 56 18.83 7.97 -3.00
N LYS A 57 19.77 7.78 -3.92
CA LYS A 57 21.16 7.44 -3.57
C LYS A 57 21.76 8.47 -2.62
N SER A 58 21.53 9.77 -2.85
CA SER A 58 22.06 10.84 -2.00
C SER A 58 21.44 10.87 -0.60
N GLU A 59 20.14 10.57 -0.49
CA GLU A 59 19.44 10.49 0.80
C GLU A 59 19.91 9.29 1.61
N LEU A 60 20.08 8.12 0.97
CA LEU A 60 20.63 6.94 1.60
C LEU A 60 22.06 7.19 2.13
N ILE A 61 22.94 7.75 1.30
CA ILE A 61 24.33 8.06 1.71
C ILE A 61 24.35 9.02 2.90
N ARG A 62 23.52 10.06 2.88
CA ARG A 62 23.43 11.02 4.00
C ARG A 62 23.00 10.33 5.30
N GLU A 63 22.06 9.39 5.23
CA GLU A 63 21.61 8.64 6.40
C GLU A 63 22.69 7.68 6.90
N LEU A 64 23.34 6.91 6.01
CA LEU A 64 24.40 5.96 6.36
C LEU A 64 25.59 6.62 7.09
N LYS A 65 25.96 7.85 6.71
CA LYS A 65 27.04 8.62 7.35
C LYS A 65 26.78 8.97 8.82
N LYS A 66 25.55 8.79 9.34
CA LYS A 66 25.25 9.00 10.76
C LYS A 66 25.80 7.91 11.67
N GLY A 67 26.17 6.76 11.11
CA GLY A 67 26.71 5.60 11.82
C GLY A 67 25.61 4.81 12.54
N TYR A 68 25.28 3.67 11.99
CA TYR A 68 24.34 2.71 12.57
C TYR A 68 25.08 1.42 12.87
N ASP A 69 24.74 0.74 13.98
CA ASP A 69 25.31 -0.57 14.31
C ASP A 69 24.81 -1.63 13.33
N TYR A 70 23.54 -1.55 12.94
CA TYR A 70 22.89 -2.45 12.01
C TYR A 70 22.18 -1.70 10.89
N VAL A 71 22.22 -2.26 9.68
CA VAL A 71 21.43 -1.78 8.53
C VAL A 71 20.62 -2.95 7.96
N GLY A 72 19.32 -2.92 8.15
CA GLY A 72 18.39 -3.92 7.65
C GLY A 72 17.92 -3.62 6.22
N LEU A 73 17.98 -4.59 5.33
CA LEU A 73 17.46 -4.51 3.96
C LEU A 73 16.38 -5.57 3.74
N SER A 74 15.16 -5.13 3.39
CA SER A 74 14.10 -6.02 2.94
C SER A 74 14.06 -6.05 1.42
N PHE A 75 14.12 -7.23 0.81
CA PHE A 75 14.11 -7.39 -0.63
C PHE A 75 13.38 -8.67 -1.07
N ILE A 76 13.01 -8.71 -2.33
CA ILE A 76 12.56 -9.90 -3.04
C ILE A 76 13.56 -10.23 -4.15
N MET A 77 13.53 -11.45 -4.65
CA MET A 77 14.50 -11.95 -5.62
C MET A 77 14.63 -11.05 -6.86
N ALA A 78 13.51 -10.59 -7.42
CA ALA A 78 13.50 -9.75 -8.63
C ALA A 78 14.25 -8.41 -8.50
N VAL A 79 14.48 -7.93 -7.28
CA VAL A 79 15.25 -6.70 -7.01
C VAL A 79 16.59 -6.96 -6.34
N MET A 80 17.13 -8.17 -6.48
CA MET A 80 18.43 -8.52 -5.91
C MET A 80 19.56 -7.61 -6.40
N HIS A 81 19.56 -7.18 -7.65
CA HIS A 81 20.52 -6.21 -8.18
C HIS A 81 20.50 -4.88 -7.40
N LYS A 82 19.32 -4.39 -6.98
CA LYS A 82 19.20 -3.19 -6.13
C LYS A 82 19.71 -3.43 -4.70
N MET A 83 19.47 -4.61 -4.17
CA MET A 83 20.04 -5.02 -2.89
C MET A 83 21.56 -5.00 -2.96
N LYS A 84 22.18 -5.59 -3.99
CA LYS A 84 23.64 -5.58 -4.22
C LYS A 84 24.19 -4.14 -4.30
N GLU A 85 23.58 -3.27 -5.09
CA GLU A 85 23.94 -1.84 -5.19
C GLU A 85 23.86 -1.14 -3.82
N THR A 86 22.82 -1.42 -3.05
CA THR A 86 22.61 -0.85 -1.71
C THR A 86 23.67 -1.32 -0.74
N VAL A 87 24.01 -2.62 -0.74
CA VAL A 87 25.09 -3.20 0.07
C VAL A 87 26.42 -2.55 -0.25
N ALA A 88 26.74 -2.33 -1.52
CA ALA A 88 27.98 -1.64 -1.91
C ALA A 88 28.04 -0.23 -1.31
N LEU A 89 26.92 0.52 -1.30
CA LEU A 89 26.86 1.84 -0.63
C LEU A 89 27.03 1.73 0.88
N ILE A 90 26.43 0.73 1.53
CA ILE A 90 26.59 0.53 2.98
C ILE A 90 28.06 0.24 3.31
N ARG A 91 28.68 -0.69 2.61
CA ARG A 91 30.10 -1.03 2.81
C ARG A 91 31.03 0.17 2.60
N GLN A 92 30.68 1.06 1.64
CA GLN A 92 31.47 2.28 1.36
C GLN A 92 31.29 3.37 2.41
N TYR A 93 30.04 3.65 2.86
CA TYR A 93 29.72 4.82 3.67
C TYR A 93 29.43 4.52 5.14
N ALA A 94 29.22 3.25 5.49
CA ALA A 94 29.02 2.75 6.85
C ALA A 94 29.74 1.40 7.05
N PRO A 95 31.06 1.32 6.85
CA PRO A 95 31.82 0.03 6.80
C PRO A 95 31.78 -0.76 8.11
N LYS A 96 31.48 -0.14 9.24
CA LYS A 96 31.36 -0.79 10.55
C LYS A 96 29.98 -1.38 10.80
N SER A 97 28.96 -0.98 10.04
CA SER A 97 27.60 -1.46 10.21
C SER A 97 27.48 -2.93 9.80
N LYS A 98 26.76 -3.70 10.60
CA LYS A 98 26.35 -5.07 10.26
C LYS A 98 25.14 -5.03 9.35
N ILE A 99 25.14 -5.81 8.29
CA ILE A 99 24.06 -5.87 7.30
C ILE A 99 23.14 -7.04 7.61
N VAL A 100 21.85 -6.76 7.78
CA VAL A 100 20.81 -7.77 7.97
C VAL A 100 19.95 -7.84 6.72
N LEU A 101 19.94 -8.97 6.03
CA LEU A 101 19.08 -9.21 4.88
C LEU A 101 17.78 -9.88 5.33
N GLY A 102 16.64 -9.37 4.86
CA GLY A 102 15.30 -9.87 5.17
C GLY A 102 14.35 -9.81 3.97
N GLY A 103 13.12 -10.25 4.19
CA GLY A 103 12.10 -10.38 3.15
C GLY A 103 12.24 -11.69 2.35
N TYR A 104 11.32 -11.91 1.40
CA TYR A 104 11.27 -13.17 0.63
C TYR A 104 12.51 -13.44 -0.23
N GLY A 105 13.37 -12.45 -0.48
CA GLY A 105 14.65 -12.66 -1.15
C GLY A 105 15.62 -13.54 -0.36
N THR A 106 15.43 -13.67 0.95
CA THR A 106 16.27 -14.54 1.80
C THR A 106 15.97 -16.04 1.67
N VAL A 107 14.99 -16.42 0.83
CA VAL A 107 14.79 -17.82 0.43
C VAL A 107 15.99 -18.39 -0.34
N LEU A 108 16.82 -17.52 -0.90
CA LEU A 108 18.07 -17.91 -1.57
C LEU A 108 19.05 -18.58 -0.59
N LYS A 109 19.87 -19.48 -1.13
CA LYS A 109 20.87 -20.22 -0.35
C LYS A 109 21.92 -19.28 0.25
N ASP A 110 22.54 -19.71 1.34
CA ASP A 110 23.56 -18.94 2.06
C ASP A 110 24.75 -18.55 1.18
N GLU A 111 25.22 -19.46 0.31
CA GLU A 111 26.36 -19.19 -0.58
C GLU A 111 26.09 -17.99 -1.52
N VAL A 112 24.80 -17.73 -1.83
CA VAL A 112 24.40 -16.59 -2.66
C VAL A 112 24.33 -15.29 -1.86
N LEU A 113 23.96 -15.36 -0.58
CA LEU A 113 23.69 -14.19 0.27
C LEU A 113 24.87 -13.76 1.12
N GLN A 114 25.77 -14.68 1.53
CA GLN A 114 26.93 -14.43 2.38
C GLN A 114 27.83 -13.26 1.91
N PRO A 115 28.04 -13.04 0.59
CA PRO A 115 28.81 -11.88 0.15
C PRO A 115 28.18 -10.53 0.47
N TYR A 116 26.88 -10.50 0.76
CA TYR A 116 26.07 -9.28 0.86
C TYR A 116 25.55 -8.98 2.25
N GLY A 117 25.44 -9.96 3.16
CA GLY A 117 24.87 -9.76 4.48
C GLY A 117 25.64 -10.49 5.57
N ASP A 118 25.60 -9.93 6.77
CA ASP A 118 26.17 -10.55 7.99
C ASP A 118 25.13 -11.46 8.68
N TYR A 119 23.82 -11.17 8.51
CA TYR A 119 22.71 -11.92 9.08
C TYR A 119 21.55 -12.06 8.08
N PHE A 120 20.79 -13.17 8.18
CA PHE A 120 19.67 -13.48 7.29
C PHE A 120 18.41 -13.76 8.09
N CYS A 121 17.41 -12.88 7.94
CA CYS A 121 16.11 -13.03 8.59
C CYS A 121 15.19 -13.87 7.69
N ARG A 122 15.00 -15.16 8.02
CA ARG A 122 14.13 -16.13 7.31
C ARG A 122 12.92 -16.55 8.12
N GLU A 123 12.48 -15.70 9.02
CA GLU A 123 11.38 -15.94 9.93
C GLU A 123 10.60 -14.65 10.18
N GLU A 124 9.75 -14.63 11.19
CA GLU A 124 9.05 -13.42 11.61
C GLU A 124 10.07 -12.39 12.14
N GLY A 125 10.01 -11.19 11.56
CA GLY A 125 11.10 -10.22 11.70
C GLY A 125 11.19 -9.57 13.08
N VAL A 126 10.09 -9.42 13.83
CA VAL A 126 10.12 -8.80 15.17
C VAL A 126 10.87 -9.71 16.13
N ALA A 127 10.51 -10.99 16.20
CA ALA A 127 11.18 -11.96 17.05
C ALA A 127 12.66 -12.11 16.68
N PHE A 128 12.96 -12.15 15.37
CA PHE A 128 14.35 -12.21 14.88
C PHE A 128 15.18 -11.02 15.35
N PHE A 129 14.69 -9.78 15.13
CA PHE A 129 15.47 -8.59 15.48
C PHE A 129 15.61 -8.39 16.99
N ARG A 130 14.57 -8.70 17.77
CA ARG A 130 14.67 -8.64 19.23
C ARG A 130 15.76 -9.57 19.77
N ARG A 131 15.84 -10.81 19.27
CA ARG A 131 16.94 -11.74 19.62
C ARG A 131 18.30 -11.22 19.17
N LEU A 132 18.41 -10.70 17.94
CA LEU A 132 19.66 -10.15 17.41
C LEU A 132 20.18 -8.98 18.23
N LEU A 133 19.27 -8.14 18.75
CA LEU A 133 19.61 -6.95 19.54
C LEU A 133 19.70 -7.23 21.06
N GLY A 134 19.43 -8.45 21.49
CA GLY A 134 19.43 -8.82 22.92
C GLY A 134 18.23 -8.22 23.69
N GLU A 135 17.17 -7.86 23.00
CA GLU A 135 15.94 -7.35 23.62
C GLU A 135 15.06 -8.49 24.14
N PRO A 136 14.28 -8.26 25.21
CA PRO A 136 13.32 -9.25 25.73
C PRO A 136 12.32 -9.70 24.65
N GLU A 137 11.92 -10.96 24.65
CA GLU A 137 10.83 -11.44 23.80
C GLU A 137 9.51 -10.77 24.18
N ILE A 138 8.69 -10.47 23.19
CA ILE A 138 7.34 -9.94 23.36
C ILE A 138 6.31 -10.90 22.76
N GLN A 139 5.15 -10.96 23.37
CA GLN A 139 4.04 -11.79 22.91
C GLN A 139 3.14 -11.03 21.94
N MET A 140 2.52 -11.75 21.01
CA MET A 140 1.47 -11.20 20.14
C MET A 140 0.19 -10.93 20.98
N PRO A 141 -0.61 -9.90 20.67
CA PRO A 141 -0.52 -9.05 19.48
C PRO A 141 0.62 -8.05 19.54
N TYR A 142 1.35 -7.95 18.43
CA TYR A 142 2.35 -6.91 18.29
C TYR A 142 1.71 -5.52 18.09
N LYS A 143 2.47 -4.47 18.42
CA LYS A 143 2.04 -3.10 18.18
C LYS A 143 2.02 -2.84 16.68
N HIS A 144 0.84 -2.51 16.16
CA HIS A 144 0.64 -2.31 14.73
C HIS A 144 0.97 -0.87 14.33
N PRO A 145 1.90 -0.61 13.39
CA PRO A 145 2.15 0.73 12.87
C PRO A 145 0.96 1.23 12.04
N LEU A 146 0.69 2.53 12.06
CA LEU A 146 -0.38 3.12 11.28
C LEU A 146 0.18 3.71 9.98
N LEU A 147 -0.01 3.01 8.88
CA LEU A 147 0.43 3.41 7.54
C LEU A 147 -0.77 3.68 6.65
N VAL A 148 -0.85 4.89 6.11
CA VAL A 148 -1.94 5.29 5.20
C VAL A 148 -1.33 5.61 3.84
N ASP A 149 -1.74 4.85 2.84
CA ASP A 149 -1.47 5.17 1.44
C ASP A 149 -2.54 6.12 0.92
N TRP A 150 -2.10 7.19 0.26
CA TRP A 150 -3.02 8.19 -0.28
C TRP A 150 -3.09 8.10 -1.80
N LEU A 151 -4.28 7.83 -2.30
CA LEU A 151 -4.58 8.06 -3.71
C LEU A 151 -4.59 9.57 -3.96
N LYS A 152 -3.70 10.03 -4.83
CA LYS A 152 -3.58 11.43 -5.21
C LYS A 152 -3.99 11.60 -6.66
N VAL A 153 -4.85 12.59 -6.92
CA VAL A 153 -5.18 13.05 -8.26
C VAL A 153 -4.74 14.51 -8.34
N PHE A 154 -3.84 14.85 -9.26
CA PHE A 154 -3.21 16.19 -9.38
C PHE A 154 -2.58 16.72 -8.09
N GLY A 155 -2.01 15.84 -7.27
CA GLY A 155 -1.43 16.22 -5.99
C GLY A 155 -2.43 16.31 -4.83
N TRP A 156 -3.73 16.31 -5.10
CA TRP A 156 -4.76 16.29 -4.05
C TRP A 156 -5.02 14.89 -3.54
N LYS A 157 -5.09 14.73 -2.23
CA LYS A 157 -5.52 13.47 -1.59
C LYS A 157 -7.01 13.27 -1.85
N VAL A 158 -7.33 12.16 -2.51
CA VAL A 158 -8.73 11.80 -2.85
C VAL A 158 -9.25 10.75 -1.88
N SER A 159 -8.44 9.74 -1.56
CA SER A 159 -8.81 8.65 -0.66
C SER A 159 -7.58 8.15 0.08
N GLY A 160 -7.73 7.84 1.36
CA GLY A 160 -6.71 7.20 2.19
C GLY A 160 -7.03 5.74 2.43
N THR A 161 -6.03 4.87 2.28
CA THR A 161 -6.13 3.44 2.56
C THR A 161 -5.25 3.10 3.75
N GLY A 162 -5.87 2.71 4.87
CA GLY A 162 -5.18 2.15 6.02
C GLY A 162 -4.81 0.69 5.77
N LYS A 163 -3.55 0.32 5.95
CA LYS A 163 -3.10 -1.07 5.81
C LYS A 163 -3.16 -1.79 7.15
N ILE A 164 -3.77 -2.96 7.14
CA ILE A 164 -3.86 -3.86 8.31
C ILE A 164 -3.08 -5.13 7.99
N PHE A 165 -2.08 -5.40 8.80
CA PHE A 165 -1.20 -6.54 8.69
C PHE A 165 -1.46 -7.47 9.86
N ALA A 166 -2.43 -8.38 9.70
CA ALA A 166 -2.92 -9.20 10.80
C ALA A 166 -2.25 -10.58 10.87
N GLY A 167 -1.60 -11.03 9.79
CA GLY A 167 -0.91 -12.31 9.74
C GLY A 167 0.12 -12.44 8.64
N LEU A 168 0.96 -13.47 8.71
CA LEU A 168 1.99 -13.84 7.76
C LEU A 168 1.88 -15.31 7.40
N GLY A 169 2.16 -15.63 6.14
CA GLY A 169 2.18 -17.00 5.64
C GLY A 169 0.79 -17.60 5.40
N CYS A 170 0.76 -18.64 4.59
CA CYS A 170 -0.48 -19.27 4.13
C CYS A 170 -0.35 -20.82 4.20
N PRO A 171 -1.32 -21.52 4.82
CA PRO A 171 -1.27 -22.98 4.93
C PRO A 171 -1.72 -23.71 3.65
N ASN A 172 -2.24 -23.02 2.63
CA ASN A 172 -2.79 -23.65 1.42
C ASN A 172 -1.76 -24.49 0.63
N GLY A 173 -0.46 -24.13 0.68
CA GLY A 173 0.62 -24.96 0.14
C GLY A 173 0.65 -25.05 -1.39
N CYS A 174 0.18 -24.04 -2.11
CA CYS A 174 0.32 -23.97 -3.57
C CYS A 174 1.78 -24.12 -3.97
N ASP A 175 2.09 -25.00 -4.90
CA ASP A 175 3.45 -25.43 -5.23
C ASP A 175 4.36 -24.30 -5.76
N PHE A 176 3.81 -23.26 -6.33
CA PHE A 176 4.52 -22.08 -6.86
C PHE A 176 4.66 -20.94 -5.84
N CYS A 177 3.93 -20.99 -4.72
CA CYS A 177 3.76 -19.81 -3.85
C CYS A 177 4.88 -19.69 -2.83
N CYS A 178 5.75 -18.68 -3.00
CA CYS A 178 6.83 -18.37 -2.06
C CYS A 178 6.31 -18.13 -0.63
N THR A 179 5.24 -17.36 -0.46
CA THR A 179 4.68 -17.00 0.84
C THR A 179 4.28 -18.22 1.66
N SER A 180 3.67 -19.22 1.02
CA SER A 180 3.26 -20.45 1.69
C SER A 180 4.46 -21.24 2.20
N HIS A 181 5.49 -21.38 1.37
CA HIS A 181 6.64 -22.22 1.69
C HIS A 181 7.70 -21.53 2.54
N PHE A 182 7.86 -20.21 2.43
CA PHE A 182 8.78 -19.43 3.25
C PHE A 182 8.52 -19.60 4.75
N PHE A 183 7.25 -19.63 5.15
CA PHE A 183 6.83 -19.87 6.52
C PHE A 183 6.42 -21.32 6.79
N SER A 184 6.93 -22.28 6.01
CA SER A 184 6.68 -23.72 6.19
C SER A 184 5.18 -24.06 6.30
N ARG A 185 4.34 -23.43 5.47
CA ARG A 185 2.87 -23.58 5.44
C ARG A 185 2.18 -23.21 6.77
N LYS A 186 2.80 -22.36 7.57
CA LYS A 186 2.21 -21.85 8.82
C LYS A 186 1.53 -20.50 8.56
N HIS A 187 0.48 -20.22 9.34
CA HIS A 187 -0.12 -18.91 9.44
C HIS A 187 0.25 -18.30 10.78
N ILE A 188 1.16 -17.34 10.79
CA ILE A 188 1.62 -16.59 11.97
C ILE A 188 0.65 -15.44 12.18
N LYS A 189 -0.11 -15.48 13.27
CA LYS A 189 -1.15 -14.49 13.57
C LYS A 189 -0.54 -13.32 14.38
N LEU A 190 -0.12 -12.27 13.69
CA LEU A 190 0.43 -11.05 14.33
C LEU A 190 -0.63 -10.33 15.18
N LEU A 191 -1.89 -10.38 14.76
CA LEU A 191 -3.09 -9.97 15.50
C LEU A 191 -3.96 -11.23 15.71
N PRO A 192 -3.84 -11.94 16.83
CA PRO A 192 -4.41 -13.26 17.02
C PRO A 192 -5.95 -13.33 16.97
N THR A 193 -6.63 -12.26 17.42
CA THR A 193 -8.08 -12.22 17.58
C THR A 193 -8.74 -11.19 16.64
N GLY A 194 -10.04 -11.34 16.42
CA GLY A 194 -10.81 -10.33 15.69
C GLY A 194 -10.88 -8.99 16.43
N LYS A 195 -10.81 -9.03 17.78
CA LYS A 195 -10.73 -7.82 18.61
C LYS A 195 -9.43 -7.05 18.39
N ASP A 196 -8.30 -7.75 18.28
CA ASP A 196 -7.00 -7.11 18.00
C ASP A 196 -7.02 -6.38 16.65
N ILE A 197 -7.62 -7.03 15.64
CA ILE A 197 -7.77 -6.42 14.31
C ILE A 197 -8.67 -5.18 14.38
N TYR A 198 -9.80 -5.27 15.07
CA TYR A 198 -10.73 -4.16 15.21
C TYR A 198 -10.12 -2.99 15.99
N ALA A 199 -9.34 -3.25 17.03
CA ALA A 199 -8.62 -2.20 17.76
C ALA A 199 -7.65 -1.42 16.84
N VAL A 200 -7.02 -2.07 15.85
CA VAL A 200 -6.23 -1.38 14.83
C VAL A 200 -7.10 -0.52 13.92
N VAL A 201 -8.27 -1.02 13.50
CA VAL A 201 -9.26 -0.24 12.73
C VAL A 201 -9.68 1.02 13.48
N GLU A 202 -10.00 0.91 14.77
CA GLU A 202 -10.39 2.06 15.61
C GLU A 202 -9.28 3.12 15.68
N ARG A 203 -8.03 2.69 15.82
CA ARG A 203 -6.88 3.61 15.80
C ARG A 203 -6.75 4.36 14.47
N TYR A 204 -6.99 3.70 13.34
CA TYR A 204 -7.03 4.35 12.03
C TYR A 204 -8.20 5.32 11.89
N LEU A 205 -9.40 4.91 12.32
CA LEU A 205 -10.60 5.76 12.26
C LEU A 205 -10.50 7.00 13.17
N ALA A 206 -9.70 6.92 14.25
CA ALA A 206 -9.37 8.09 15.06
C ALA A 206 -8.47 9.10 14.32
N LEU A 207 -7.67 8.66 13.34
CA LEU A 207 -6.88 9.56 12.49
C LEU A 207 -7.76 10.22 11.41
N ASP A 208 -8.52 9.40 10.68
CA ASP A 208 -9.47 9.87 9.66
C ASP A 208 -10.65 8.89 9.58
N PRO A 209 -11.87 9.34 9.89
CA PRO A 209 -13.06 8.51 9.88
C PRO A 209 -13.48 8.04 8.48
N ASN A 210 -12.87 8.55 7.40
CA ASN A 210 -13.21 8.22 6.03
C ASN A 210 -12.21 7.25 5.37
N LEU A 211 -11.26 6.70 6.14
CA LEU A 211 -10.32 5.72 5.61
C LEU A 211 -11.04 4.46 5.12
N VAL A 212 -10.58 3.96 3.99
CA VAL A 212 -10.84 2.59 3.55
C VAL A 212 -9.66 1.71 3.99
N PHE A 213 -9.81 0.39 3.96
CA PHE A 213 -8.80 -0.51 4.50
C PHE A 213 -8.36 -1.55 3.48
N LEU A 214 -7.12 -1.99 3.62
CA LEU A 214 -6.57 -3.16 2.95
C LEU A 214 -6.02 -4.11 4.02
N ILE A 215 -6.64 -5.29 4.16
CA ILE A 215 -6.10 -6.38 4.97
C ILE A 215 -5.18 -7.21 4.09
N VAL A 216 -3.90 -7.30 4.48
CA VAL A 216 -2.84 -7.94 3.67
C VAL A 216 -2.47 -9.36 4.14
N ASP A 217 -3.33 -10.01 4.90
CA ASP A 217 -3.23 -11.45 5.16
C ASP A 217 -3.43 -12.22 3.84
N GLU A 218 -2.68 -13.27 3.59
CA GLU A 218 -2.74 -14.04 2.33
C GLU A 218 -4.06 -14.76 2.10
N ASP A 219 -4.81 -15.06 3.17
CA ASP A 219 -6.16 -15.64 3.12
C ASP A 219 -6.92 -15.28 4.41
N PHE A 220 -7.50 -14.08 4.44
CA PHE A 220 -8.08 -13.49 5.65
C PHE A 220 -9.25 -14.33 6.21
N LEU A 221 -10.14 -14.82 5.34
CA LEU A 221 -11.33 -15.56 5.72
C LEU A 221 -11.07 -17.02 6.11
N LEU A 222 -9.84 -17.53 5.92
CA LEU A 222 -9.51 -18.91 6.25
C LEU A 222 -9.71 -19.25 7.74
N ASN A 223 -9.46 -18.28 8.63
CA ASN A 223 -9.72 -18.45 10.07
C ASN A 223 -11.10 -17.91 10.43
N LYS A 224 -12.13 -18.75 10.27
CA LYS A 224 -13.54 -18.35 10.49
C LYS A 224 -13.80 -17.79 11.88
N LYS A 225 -13.23 -18.38 12.92
CA LYS A 225 -13.41 -17.88 14.30
C LYS A 225 -12.93 -16.44 14.45
N ARG A 226 -11.71 -16.13 13.96
CA ARG A 226 -11.13 -14.78 14.01
C ARG A 226 -11.94 -13.78 13.19
N ALA A 227 -12.36 -14.18 11.97
CA ALA A 227 -13.14 -13.33 11.09
C ALA A 227 -14.54 -13.03 11.68
N MET A 228 -15.22 -14.01 12.25
CA MET A 228 -16.53 -13.79 12.87
C MET A 228 -16.42 -12.94 14.14
N GLU A 229 -15.38 -13.11 14.94
CA GLU A 229 -15.11 -12.23 16.10
C GLU A 229 -14.86 -10.78 15.64
N PHE A 230 -14.14 -10.57 14.52
CA PHE A 230 -13.97 -9.26 13.91
C PHE A 230 -15.31 -8.66 13.47
N ARG A 231 -16.16 -9.47 12.78
CA ARG A 231 -17.52 -9.08 12.41
C ARG A 231 -18.33 -8.57 13.60
N ASP A 232 -18.33 -9.34 14.70
CA ASP A 232 -19.09 -8.98 15.89
C ASP A 232 -18.63 -7.65 16.49
N CYS A 233 -17.32 -7.36 16.44
CA CYS A 233 -16.78 -6.06 16.84
C CYS A 233 -17.24 -4.93 15.91
N VAL A 234 -17.27 -5.14 14.58
CA VAL A 234 -17.76 -4.16 13.60
C VAL A 234 -19.25 -3.86 13.84
N ILE A 235 -20.07 -4.91 14.03
CA ILE A 235 -21.50 -4.75 14.32
C ILE A 235 -21.69 -3.95 15.61
N LYS A 236 -20.98 -4.30 16.69
CA LYS A 236 -21.03 -3.59 17.97
C LYS A 236 -20.59 -2.12 17.84
N GLY A 237 -19.60 -1.85 17.01
CA GLY A 237 -19.11 -0.50 16.73
C GLY A 237 -20.09 0.36 15.92
N GLY A 238 -21.09 -0.25 15.27
CA GLY A 238 -22.16 0.42 14.54
C GLY A 238 -21.72 1.23 13.32
N LYS A 239 -20.47 1.08 12.88
CA LYS A 239 -19.90 1.82 11.75
C LYS A 239 -19.58 0.87 10.61
N THR A 240 -20.15 1.14 9.44
CA THR A 240 -19.79 0.39 8.23
C THR A 240 -18.37 0.72 7.78
N LEU A 241 -17.63 -0.30 7.38
CA LEU A 241 -16.25 -0.21 6.89
C LEU A 241 -16.22 -0.51 5.39
N SER A 242 -15.17 -0.10 4.71
CA SER A 242 -14.85 -0.53 3.34
C SER A 242 -13.46 -1.17 3.38
N ILE A 243 -13.42 -2.48 3.12
CA ILE A 243 -12.22 -3.29 3.30
C ILE A 243 -12.00 -4.15 2.07
N PHE A 244 -10.81 -4.04 1.48
CA PHE A 244 -10.30 -4.98 0.49
C PHE A 244 -9.40 -6.02 1.17
N ALA A 245 -9.56 -7.32 0.86
CA ALA A 245 -8.79 -8.40 1.45
C ALA A 245 -8.41 -9.48 0.42
N PHE A 246 -7.40 -10.28 0.74
CA PHE A 246 -7.08 -11.48 -0.01
C PHE A 246 -7.86 -12.66 0.58
N SER A 247 -8.43 -13.50 -0.27
CA SER A 247 -9.05 -14.75 0.18
C SER A 247 -9.14 -15.79 -0.92
N SER A 248 -9.39 -17.03 -0.53
CA SER A 248 -9.60 -18.16 -1.44
C SER A 248 -11.08 -18.47 -1.61
N VAL A 249 -11.44 -19.12 -2.73
CA VAL A 249 -12.78 -19.66 -2.96
C VAL A 249 -13.20 -20.57 -1.79
N LYS A 250 -12.28 -21.43 -1.35
CA LYS A 250 -12.50 -22.34 -0.22
C LYS A 250 -12.87 -21.60 1.07
N ALA A 251 -12.19 -20.52 1.37
CA ALA A 251 -12.46 -19.72 2.57
C ALA A 251 -13.79 -18.96 2.44
N ILE A 252 -13.99 -18.26 1.34
CA ILE A 252 -15.22 -17.50 1.04
C ILE A 252 -16.47 -18.39 1.11
N SER A 253 -16.39 -19.63 0.60
CA SER A 253 -17.51 -20.56 0.58
C SER A 253 -18.07 -20.94 1.97
N GLN A 254 -17.36 -20.60 3.05
CA GLN A 254 -17.80 -20.84 4.43
C GLN A 254 -18.72 -19.78 4.99
N TYR A 255 -18.94 -18.67 4.26
CA TYR A 255 -19.66 -17.49 4.74
C TYR A 255 -20.86 -17.17 3.86
N LYS A 256 -21.87 -16.56 4.48
CA LYS A 256 -22.94 -15.88 3.75
C LYS A 256 -22.44 -14.50 3.31
N VAL A 257 -22.98 -13.98 2.23
CA VAL A 257 -22.58 -12.66 1.69
C VAL A 257 -22.88 -11.53 2.68
N GLU A 258 -23.97 -11.64 3.45
CA GLU A 258 -24.30 -10.68 4.50
C GLU A 258 -23.24 -10.64 5.59
N GLU A 259 -22.74 -11.80 6.05
CA GLU A 259 -21.67 -11.90 7.05
C GLU A 259 -20.39 -11.21 6.55
N ILE A 260 -20.06 -11.37 5.28
CA ILE A 260 -18.92 -10.70 4.62
C ILE A 260 -19.10 -9.18 4.63
N LEU A 261 -20.28 -8.69 4.23
CA LEU A 261 -20.59 -7.26 4.21
C LEU A 261 -20.64 -6.64 5.61
N GLU A 262 -21.13 -7.36 6.60
CA GLU A 262 -21.15 -6.92 7.99
C GLU A 262 -19.74 -6.77 8.59
N MET A 263 -18.75 -7.54 8.10
CA MET A 263 -17.34 -7.31 8.41
C MET A 263 -16.80 -6.02 7.74
N GLY A 264 -17.54 -5.45 6.80
CA GLY A 264 -17.10 -4.33 5.98
C GLY A 264 -16.33 -4.73 4.73
N LEU A 265 -16.18 -6.04 4.46
CA LEU A 265 -15.47 -6.54 3.28
C LEU A 265 -16.32 -6.27 2.02
N ASP A 266 -15.81 -5.43 1.12
CA ASP A 266 -16.44 -5.06 -0.14
C ASP A 266 -15.50 -5.14 -1.35
N GLY A 267 -14.32 -5.74 -1.14
CA GLY A 267 -13.39 -6.06 -2.20
C GLY A 267 -12.53 -7.28 -1.88
N PHE A 268 -12.27 -8.11 -2.87
CA PHE A 268 -11.43 -9.29 -2.72
C PHE A 268 -10.43 -9.47 -3.84
N TRP A 269 -9.26 -10.02 -3.48
CA TRP A 269 -8.34 -10.62 -4.42
C TRP A 269 -8.44 -12.14 -4.30
N ILE A 270 -8.86 -12.80 -5.39
CA ILE A 270 -9.12 -14.24 -5.42
C ILE A 270 -8.30 -14.90 -6.55
N GLY A 271 -7.54 -15.94 -6.22
CA GLY A 271 -6.83 -16.72 -7.23
C GLY A 271 -7.79 -17.56 -8.07
N TYR A 272 -7.92 -17.24 -9.36
CA TYR A 272 -8.59 -18.06 -10.36
C TYR A 272 -7.67 -19.15 -10.89
N GLU A 273 -6.40 -18.83 -11.07
CA GLU A 273 -5.26 -19.62 -11.56
C GLU A 273 -5.49 -20.22 -12.97
N GLY A 274 -6.56 -20.93 -13.18
CA GLY A 274 -7.01 -21.60 -14.40
C GLY A 274 -8.05 -22.66 -14.06
N THR A 275 -8.89 -23.05 -15.01
CA THR A 275 -9.99 -24.01 -14.78
C THR A 275 -9.51 -25.43 -14.49
N ARG A 276 -8.27 -25.78 -14.90
CA ARG A 276 -7.68 -27.10 -14.78
C ARG A 276 -6.59 -27.19 -13.71
N SER A 277 -6.31 -26.11 -12.99
CA SER A 277 -5.19 -26.04 -12.04
C SER A 277 -5.39 -26.88 -10.76
N ASN A 278 -6.62 -27.17 -10.37
CA ASN A 278 -7.00 -28.08 -9.27
C ASN A 278 -6.38 -27.80 -7.89
N TYR A 279 -6.03 -26.54 -7.58
CA TYR A 279 -5.53 -26.20 -6.25
C TYR A 279 -6.62 -26.32 -5.18
N ALA A 280 -6.26 -26.86 -4.00
CA ALA A 280 -7.19 -27.03 -2.88
C ALA A 280 -7.91 -25.73 -2.45
N LYS A 281 -7.28 -24.57 -2.65
CA LYS A 281 -7.86 -23.27 -2.36
C LYS A 281 -9.04 -22.88 -3.27
N GLN A 282 -9.21 -23.56 -4.42
CA GLN A 282 -10.29 -23.34 -5.37
C GLN A 282 -11.53 -24.22 -5.08
N GLN A 283 -11.43 -25.17 -4.14
CA GLN A 283 -12.54 -26.02 -3.74
C GLN A 283 -13.62 -25.20 -3.01
N GLY A 284 -14.90 -25.57 -3.23
CA GLY A 284 -16.04 -24.92 -2.60
C GLY A 284 -17.14 -24.61 -3.61
N ARG A 285 -17.83 -23.51 -3.42
CA ARG A 285 -18.86 -23.03 -4.34
C ARG A 285 -18.21 -22.68 -5.71
N PRO A 286 -18.93 -22.86 -6.82
CA PRO A 286 -18.46 -22.41 -8.12
C PRO A 286 -18.10 -20.91 -8.10
N MET A 287 -16.92 -20.55 -8.61
CA MET A 287 -16.45 -19.16 -8.61
C MET A 287 -17.42 -18.22 -9.37
N ALA A 288 -18.09 -18.73 -10.41
CA ALA A 288 -19.10 -17.98 -11.15
C ALA A 288 -20.29 -17.54 -10.26
N GLU A 289 -20.75 -18.44 -9.38
CA GLU A 289 -21.82 -18.13 -8.42
C GLU A 289 -21.37 -17.10 -7.39
N ILE A 290 -20.13 -17.25 -6.86
CA ILE A 290 -19.56 -16.30 -5.89
C ILE A 290 -19.47 -14.91 -6.52
N LEU A 291 -18.93 -14.78 -7.73
CA LEU A 291 -18.79 -13.48 -8.38
C LEU A 291 -20.16 -12.87 -8.73
N ALA A 292 -21.10 -13.68 -9.20
CA ALA A 292 -22.44 -13.19 -9.49
C ALA A 292 -23.15 -12.63 -8.21
N GLU A 293 -23.04 -13.35 -7.10
CA GLU A 293 -23.55 -12.92 -5.81
C GLU A 293 -22.82 -11.66 -5.29
N PHE A 294 -21.49 -11.61 -5.41
CA PHE A 294 -20.67 -10.48 -5.00
C PHE A 294 -21.02 -9.22 -5.77
N HIS A 295 -21.10 -9.29 -7.10
CA HIS A 295 -21.49 -8.15 -7.94
C HIS A 295 -22.87 -7.60 -7.56
N GLN A 296 -23.87 -8.49 -7.34
CA GLN A 296 -25.20 -8.05 -6.89
C GLN A 296 -25.18 -7.30 -5.56
N HIS A 297 -24.19 -7.57 -4.70
CA HIS A 297 -24.05 -6.96 -3.39
C HIS A 297 -22.99 -5.84 -3.34
N GLY A 298 -22.41 -5.45 -4.48
CA GLY A 298 -21.41 -4.38 -4.56
C GLY A 298 -20.03 -4.76 -4.06
N ILE A 299 -19.72 -6.06 -3.98
CA ILE A 299 -18.41 -6.58 -3.62
C ILE A 299 -17.58 -6.72 -4.89
N THR A 300 -16.48 -5.98 -4.98
CA THR A 300 -15.59 -5.97 -6.14
C THR A 300 -14.59 -7.11 -6.08
N VAL A 301 -14.22 -7.67 -7.23
CA VAL A 301 -13.30 -8.81 -7.28
C VAL A 301 -12.14 -8.56 -8.25
N LEU A 302 -10.93 -8.72 -7.74
CA LEU A 302 -9.71 -8.89 -8.52
C LEU A 302 -9.40 -10.39 -8.60
N THR A 303 -9.23 -10.92 -9.82
CA THR A 303 -8.84 -12.30 -10.04
C THR A 303 -7.42 -12.40 -10.56
N SER A 304 -6.69 -13.45 -10.16
CA SER A 304 -5.38 -13.78 -10.76
C SER A 304 -5.47 -15.06 -11.56
N MET A 305 -5.01 -15.02 -12.81
CA MET A 305 -4.85 -16.16 -13.71
C MET A 305 -3.36 -16.41 -13.97
N ILE A 306 -2.96 -17.65 -14.02
CA ILE A 306 -1.59 -18.06 -14.35
C ILE A 306 -1.54 -18.57 -15.79
N VAL A 307 -0.54 -18.12 -16.54
CA VAL A 307 -0.22 -18.55 -17.90
C VAL A 307 1.09 -19.34 -17.88
N GLY A 308 1.15 -20.42 -18.63
CA GLY A 308 2.35 -21.26 -18.76
C GLY A 308 2.39 -22.44 -17.80
N PHE A 309 1.24 -22.97 -17.35
CA PHE A 309 1.17 -24.29 -16.76
C PHE A 309 1.52 -25.38 -17.78
N ASP A 310 2.17 -26.45 -17.39
CA ASP A 310 2.62 -27.55 -18.27
C ASP A 310 1.51 -28.13 -19.17
N TYR A 311 0.26 -28.08 -18.71
CA TYR A 311 -0.91 -28.57 -19.46
C TYR A 311 -1.48 -27.56 -20.45
N GLN A 312 -1.05 -26.33 -20.41
CA GLN A 312 -1.58 -25.28 -21.27
C GLN A 312 -0.90 -25.28 -22.65
N ASN A 313 -1.70 -25.04 -23.66
CA ASN A 313 -1.29 -24.58 -24.98
C ASN A 313 -2.10 -23.32 -25.30
N GLN A 314 -1.94 -22.73 -26.45
CA GLN A 314 -2.64 -21.52 -26.85
C GLN A 314 -4.17 -21.67 -26.77
N GLU A 315 -4.70 -22.81 -27.21
CA GLU A 315 -6.15 -23.08 -27.19
C GLU A 315 -6.69 -23.20 -25.75
N VAL A 316 -5.98 -23.91 -24.88
CA VAL A 316 -6.37 -24.08 -23.47
C VAL A 316 -6.37 -22.73 -22.76
N VAL A 317 -5.34 -21.90 -22.96
CA VAL A 317 -5.31 -20.55 -22.36
C VAL A 317 -6.47 -19.69 -22.88
N ALA A 318 -6.78 -19.76 -24.17
CA ALA A 318 -7.94 -19.05 -24.73
C ALA A 318 -9.27 -19.51 -24.10
N GLN A 319 -9.46 -20.83 -23.90
CA GLN A 319 -10.64 -21.37 -23.23
C GLN A 319 -10.74 -20.91 -21.76
N GLU A 320 -9.62 -20.94 -21.03
CA GLU A 320 -9.56 -20.48 -19.63
C GLU A 320 -9.80 -18.98 -19.51
N LEU A 321 -9.25 -18.19 -20.43
CA LEU A 321 -9.51 -16.76 -20.50
C LEU A 321 -10.99 -16.48 -20.81
N ASP A 322 -11.59 -17.20 -21.76
CA ASP A 322 -13.02 -17.06 -22.07
C ASP A 322 -13.91 -17.39 -20.88
N ALA A 323 -13.57 -18.41 -20.11
CA ALA A 323 -14.27 -18.76 -18.87
C ALA A 323 -14.13 -17.63 -17.83
N LEU A 324 -12.94 -17.05 -17.70
CA LEU A 324 -12.71 -15.90 -16.81
C LEU A 324 -13.50 -14.66 -17.27
N MET A 325 -13.50 -14.35 -18.58
CA MET A 325 -14.24 -13.19 -19.11
C MET A 325 -15.77 -13.36 -18.93
N LYS A 326 -16.30 -14.57 -18.98
CA LYS A 326 -17.74 -14.85 -18.72
C LYS A 326 -18.16 -14.51 -17.30
N ILE A 327 -17.31 -14.72 -16.31
CA ILE A 327 -17.61 -14.37 -14.91
C ILE A 327 -17.36 -12.88 -14.58
N ARG A 328 -16.81 -12.12 -15.55
CA ARG A 328 -16.68 -10.65 -15.53
C ARG A 328 -16.00 -10.09 -14.27
N PRO A 329 -14.78 -10.46 -13.93
CA PRO A 329 -14.10 -9.87 -12.78
C PRO A 329 -13.97 -8.34 -12.95
N ASP A 330 -13.98 -7.57 -11.84
CA ASP A 330 -13.78 -6.12 -11.90
C ASP A 330 -12.35 -5.77 -12.30
N LEU A 331 -11.39 -6.56 -11.84
CA LEU A 331 -9.98 -6.47 -12.22
C LEU A 331 -9.44 -7.87 -12.49
N ALA A 332 -8.50 -7.98 -13.41
CA ALA A 332 -7.82 -9.24 -13.69
C ALA A 332 -6.29 -9.04 -13.71
N GLN A 333 -5.57 -10.01 -13.14
CA GLN A 333 -4.12 -10.10 -13.20
C GLN A 333 -3.74 -11.37 -13.95
N PHE A 334 -2.75 -11.27 -14.84
CA PHE A 334 -2.21 -12.41 -15.57
C PHE A 334 -0.73 -12.52 -15.26
N LEU A 335 -0.30 -13.63 -14.67
CA LEU A 335 1.10 -13.88 -14.32
C LEU A 335 1.61 -15.13 -15.01
N ILE A 336 2.89 -15.13 -15.38
CA ILE A 336 3.56 -16.31 -15.91
C ILE A 336 3.95 -17.23 -14.76
N TYR A 337 3.72 -18.53 -14.94
CA TYR A 337 4.11 -19.59 -14.01
C TYR A 337 5.63 -19.62 -13.86
N GLY A 338 6.14 -19.09 -12.75
CA GLY A 338 7.57 -18.86 -12.55
C GLY A 338 8.15 -19.66 -11.38
N PRO A 339 9.35 -20.25 -11.55
CA PRO A 339 10.02 -21.05 -10.53
C PRO A 339 10.66 -20.14 -9.49
N VAL A 340 10.08 -20.06 -8.30
CA VAL A 340 10.64 -19.30 -7.16
C VAL A 340 11.41 -20.25 -6.24
N PRO A 341 12.70 -20.01 -5.95
CA PRO A 341 13.48 -20.82 -5.03
C PRO A 341 12.77 -21.08 -3.70
N GLY A 342 12.93 -22.28 -3.16
CA GLY A 342 12.27 -22.71 -1.93
C GLY A 342 10.81 -23.15 -2.11
N THR A 343 10.31 -23.27 -3.34
CA THR A 343 8.99 -23.81 -3.65
C THR A 343 9.11 -25.20 -4.28
N PRO A 344 8.13 -26.11 -4.09
CA PRO A 344 8.13 -27.43 -4.74
C PRO A 344 8.23 -27.33 -6.27
N PHE A 345 7.60 -26.34 -6.87
CA PHE A 345 7.70 -26.10 -8.31
C PHE A 345 9.15 -25.82 -8.74
N TYR A 346 9.86 -24.94 -8.03
CA TYR A 346 11.26 -24.67 -8.32
C TYR A 346 12.14 -25.92 -8.22
N GLU A 347 11.96 -26.71 -7.15
CA GLU A 347 12.73 -27.94 -6.93
C GLU A 347 12.47 -28.96 -8.07
N ARG A 348 11.23 -29.09 -8.55
CA ARG A 348 10.89 -29.90 -9.73
C ARG A 348 11.61 -29.41 -10.97
N ILE A 349 11.54 -28.10 -11.28
CA ILE A 349 12.17 -27.49 -12.46
C ILE A 349 13.69 -27.72 -12.48
N ILE A 350 14.34 -27.61 -11.33
CA ILE A 350 15.79 -27.86 -11.21
C ILE A 350 16.11 -29.34 -11.40
N LYS A 351 15.36 -30.23 -10.75
CA LYS A 351 15.55 -31.69 -10.82
C LYS A 351 15.37 -32.22 -12.25
N GLU A 352 14.38 -31.72 -12.96
CA GLU A 352 14.03 -32.12 -14.33
C GLU A 352 14.80 -31.36 -15.41
N ASN A 353 15.70 -30.45 -15.03
CA ASN A 353 16.52 -29.64 -15.95
C ASN A 353 15.70 -28.77 -16.91
N LEU A 354 14.56 -28.27 -16.42
CA LEU A 354 13.60 -27.50 -17.21
C LEU A 354 13.84 -25.98 -17.18
N LEU A 355 14.84 -25.50 -16.45
CA LEU A 355 15.24 -24.10 -16.51
C LEU A 355 15.85 -23.79 -17.89
N GLN A 356 15.50 -22.64 -18.50
CA GLN A 356 16.11 -22.24 -19.76
C GLN A 356 17.61 -22.00 -19.58
N ASP A 357 18.42 -22.35 -20.61
CA ASP A 357 19.87 -22.34 -20.53
C ASP A 357 20.47 -20.97 -20.18
N ARG A 358 19.86 -19.88 -20.69
CA ARG A 358 20.24 -18.49 -20.35
C ARG A 358 20.17 -18.18 -18.84
N TYR A 359 19.28 -18.84 -18.11
CA TYR A 359 19.12 -18.65 -16.67
C TYR A 359 19.94 -19.63 -15.82
N THR A 360 20.42 -20.70 -16.40
CA THR A 360 21.41 -21.57 -15.75
C THR A 360 22.79 -20.95 -15.74
N THR A 361 23.13 -20.25 -16.82
CA THR A 361 24.44 -19.58 -17.02
C THR A 361 24.51 -18.20 -16.36
N ASP A 362 23.44 -17.40 -16.43
CA ASP A 362 23.35 -16.08 -15.82
C ASP A 362 22.32 -16.05 -14.67
N LYS A 363 22.83 -16.23 -13.44
CA LYS A 363 21.99 -16.20 -12.24
C LYS A 363 21.45 -14.80 -11.92
N ASP A 364 22.13 -13.73 -12.28
CA ASP A 364 21.66 -12.37 -12.06
C ASP A 364 20.49 -12.05 -13.00
N LEU A 365 20.55 -12.55 -14.24
CA LEU A 365 19.42 -12.48 -15.17
C LEU A 365 18.23 -13.30 -14.64
N PHE A 366 18.46 -14.52 -14.12
CA PHE A 366 17.40 -15.33 -13.49
C PHE A 366 16.67 -14.56 -12.39
N TYR A 367 17.42 -13.97 -11.44
CA TYR A 367 16.81 -13.22 -10.34
C TYR A 367 16.02 -12.03 -10.85
N ARG A 368 16.57 -11.27 -11.78
CA ARG A 368 15.93 -10.07 -12.33
C ARG A 368 14.64 -10.37 -13.09
N ARG A 369 14.54 -11.52 -13.73
CA ARG A 369 13.38 -11.94 -14.52
C ARG A 369 12.33 -12.73 -13.73
N ALA A 370 12.56 -12.99 -12.45
CA ALA A 370 11.58 -13.62 -11.56
C ALA A 370 10.50 -12.60 -11.11
N ASP A 371 9.79 -12.04 -12.07
CA ASP A 371 8.85 -10.93 -11.91
C ASP A 371 7.41 -11.27 -12.29
N GLY A 372 7.17 -12.50 -12.78
CA GLY A 372 5.86 -12.95 -13.25
C GLY A 372 5.49 -12.49 -14.67
N PHE A 373 6.45 -11.88 -15.41
CA PHE A 373 6.26 -11.39 -16.79
C PHE A 373 7.27 -11.97 -17.78
N HIS A 374 8.17 -12.80 -17.30
CA HIS A 374 9.16 -13.46 -18.13
C HIS A 374 9.09 -14.97 -17.92
N THR A 375 9.15 -15.69 -19.03
CA THR A 375 9.18 -17.15 -19.02
C THR A 375 10.59 -17.62 -18.72
N MET A 376 10.74 -18.42 -17.65
CA MET A 376 12.04 -18.91 -17.20
C MET A 376 12.23 -20.40 -17.42
N ILE A 377 11.17 -21.12 -17.75
CA ILE A 377 11.17 -22.59 -17.90
C ILE A 377 11.06 -23.01 -19.35
N LYS A 378 11.57 -24.21 -19.66
CA LYS A 378 11.30 -24.93 -20.91
C LYS A 378 9.90 -25.50 -20.80
N HIS A 379 8.98 -25.01 -21.60
CA HIS A 379 7.59 -25.47 -21.60
C HIS A 379 7.41 -26.61 -22.62
N PRO A 380 6.52 -27.59 -22.38
CA PRO A 380 6.37 -28.76 -23.28
C PRO A 380 5.92 -28.41 -24.71
N THR A 381 5.10 -27.38 -24.89
CA THR A 381 4.43 -27.07 -26.16
C THR A 381 4.59 -25.63 -26.64
N LEU A 382 5.00 -24.70 -25.80
CA LEU A 382 5.08 -23.27 -26.11
C LEU A 382 6.52 -22.77 -25.94
N SER A 383 6.95 -21.89 -26.81
CA SER A 383 8.19 -21.12 -26.60
C SER A 383 8.02 -20.06 -25.50
N ALA A 384 9.12 -19.51 -25.03
CA ALA A 384 9.10 -18.43 -24.04
C ALA A 384 8.40 -17.18 -24.59
N GLU A 385 8.69 -16.83 -25.83
CA GLU A 385 8.14 -15.69 -26.54
C GLU A 385 6.62 -15.85 -26.74
N GLU A 386 6.16 -17.06 -27.05
CA GLU A 386 4.71 -17.35 -27.16
C GLU A 386 4.00 -17.17 -25.82
N ILE A 387 4.55 -17.69 -24.71
CA ILE A 387 3.95 -17.53 -23.37
C ILE A 387 3.88 -16.06 -22.98
N GLU A 388 4.94 -15.28 -23.20
CA GLU A 388 4.97 -13.85 -22.90
C GLU A 388 3.97 -13.07 -23.79
N ALA A 389 3.85 -13.42 -25.07
CA ALA A 389 2.87 -12.85 -25.97
C ALA A 389 1.42 -13.21 -25.59
N ILE A 390 1.18 -14.45 -25.20
CA ILE A 390 -0.14 -14.91 -24.70
C ILE A 390 -0.52 -14.14 -23.42
N GLN A 391 0.41 -13.95 -22.49
CA GLN A 391 0.13 -13.14 -21.30
C GLN A 391 -0.27 -11.72 -21.66
N GLN A 392 0.47 -11.06 -22.54
CA GLN A 392 0.16 -9.70 -23.00
C GLN A 392 -1.21 -9.67 -23.70
N TRP A 393 -1.50 -10.65 -24.54
CA TRP A 393 -2.81 -10.81 -25.19
C TRP A 393 -3.95 -10.95 -24.16
N CYS A 394 -3.76 -11.69 -23.05
CA CYS A 394 -4.75 -11.81 -21.99
C CYS A 394 -5.11 -10.45 -21.39
N PHE A 395 -4.12 -9.57 -21.12
CA PHE A 395 -4.37 -8.20 -20.64
C PHE A 395 -5.12 -7.35 -21.66
N GLU A 396 -4.80 -7.49 -22.94
CA GLU A 396 -5.47 -6.78 -24.03
C GLU A 396 -6.92 -7.24 -24.18
N GLN A 397 -7.16 -8.56 -24.14
CA GLN A 397 -8.51 -9.13 -24.20
C GLN A 397 -9.38 -8.72 -23.01
N ASP A 398 -8.83 -8.68 -21.79
CA ASP A 398 -9.54 -8.16 -20.61
C ASP A 398 -10.00 -6.72 -20.84
N PHE A 399 -9.11 -5.87 -21.34
CA PHE A 399 -9.40 -4.46 -21.60
C PHE A 399 -10.38 -4.26 -22.77
N GLU A 400 -10.19 -4.99 -23.88
CA GLU A 400 -11.02 -4.84 -25.09
C GLU A 400 -12.44 -5.39 -24.89
N ARG A 401 -12.58 -6.52 -24.17
CA ARG A 401 -13.86 -7.23 -24.02
C ARG A 401 -14.68 -6.73 -22.84
N LEU A 402 -14.04 -6.39 -21.72
CA LEU A 402 -14.72 -5.95 -20.50
C LEU A 402 -14.62 -4.44 -20.25
N GLY A 403 -13.74 -3.75 -20.95
CA GLY A 403 -13.50 -2.31 -20.76
C GLY A 403 -12.61 -2.01 -19.54
N PRO A 404 -12.35 -0.71 -19.26
CA PRO A 404 -11.51 -0.32 -18.14
C PRO A 404 -12.08 -0.75 -16.79
N SER A 405 -11.25 -1.29 -15.92
CA SER A 405 -11.60 -1.82 -14.60
C SER A 405 -12.37 -0.81 -13.74
N ILE A 406 -12.03 0.48 -13.85
CA ILE A 406 -12.69 1.52 -13.04
C ILE A 406 -14.21 1.60 -13.32
N TYR A 407 -14.67 1.38 -14.54
CA TYR A 407 -16.11 1.38 -14.86
C TYR A 407 -16.78 0.06 -14.48
N ARG A 408 -16.05 -1.08 -14.52
CA ARG A 408 -16.55 -2.36 -14.01
C ARG A 408 -16.83 -2.27 -12.51
N ILE A 409 -15.90 -1.67 -11.74
CA ILE A 409 -16.09 -1.38 -10.32
C ILE A 409 -17.32 -0.50 -10.11
N MET A 410 -17.51 0.56 -10.91
CA MET A 410 -18.70 1.43 -10.78
C MET A 410 -20.00 0.68 -11.09
N ASP A 411 -20.02 -0.25 -12.05
CA ASP A 411 -21.18 -1.08 -12.35
C ASP A 411 -21.54 -2.00 -11.16
N THR A 412 -20.52 -2.66 -10.57
CA THR A 412 -20.67 -3.48 -9.37
C THR A 412 -21.19 -2.66 -8.19
N LEU A 413 -20.64 -1.47 -7.93
CA LEU A 413 -21.11 -0.60 -6.86
C LEU A 413 -22.57 -0.13 -7.08
N LEU A 414 -22.98 0.11 -8.34
CA LEU A 414 -24.37 0.47 -8.66
C LEU A 414 -25.33 -0.68 -8.34
N LEU A 415 -24.96 -1.92 -8.68
CA LEU A 415 -25.76 -3.11 -8.34
C LEU A 415 -25.88 -3.25 -6.83
N GLY A 416 -24.76 -3.12 -6.10
CA GLY A 416 -24.75 -3.16 -4.65
C GLY A 416 -25.60 -2.06 -4.01
N TYR A 417 -25.51 -0.83 -4.51
CA TYR A 417 -26.36 0.26 -4.05
C TYR A 417 -27.84 -0.10 -4.16
N ARG A 418 -28.27 -0.56 -5.36
CA ARG A 418 -29.65 -0.96 -5.60
C ARG A 418 -30.14 -2.08 -4.69
N LYS A 419 -29.27 -3.05 -4.43
CA LYS A 419 -29.56 -4.21 -3.60
C LYS A 419 -29.68 -3.85 -2.12
N LEU A 420 -28.83 -2.93 -1.63
CA LEU A 420 -28.64 -2.70 -0.20
C LEU A 420 -29.36 -1.44 0.32
N LYS A 421 -29.77 -0.49 -0.54
CA LYS A 421 -30.37 0.79 -0.13
C LYS A 421 -31.62 0.65 0.76
N ASP A 422 -32.39 -0.39 0.55
CA ASP A 422 -33.64 -0.67 1.29
C ASP A 422 -33.47 -1.84 2.28
N SER A 423 -32.23 -2.23 2.59
CA SER A 423 -31.97 -3.34 3.53
C SER A 423 -32.50 -3.04 4.94
N PRO A 424 -33.11 -3.99 5.64
CA PRO A 424 -33.48 -3.83 7.05
C PRO A 424 -32.26 -3.69 7.97
N ASN A 425 -31.10 -4.21 7.55
CA ASN A 425 -29.85 -4.10 8.32
C ASN A 425 -29.23 -2.69 8.17
N PRO A 426 -29.08 -1.92 9.26
CA PRO A 426 -28.57 -0.55 9.19
C PRO A 426 -27.13 -0.45 8.69
N LEU A 427 -26.27 -1.44 8.93
CA LEU A 427 -24.90 -1.47 8.42
C LEU A 427 -24.91 -1.63 6.89
N LEU A 428 -25.79 -2.46 6.35
CA LEU A 428 -25.90 -2.68 4.90
C LEU A 428 -26.50 -1.45 4.21
N ARG A 429 -27.48 -0.75 4.81
CA ARG A 429 -27.96 0.54 4.29
C ARG A 429 -26.84 1.59 4.28
N ALA A 430 -26.07 1.70 5.37
CA ALA A 430 -24.92 2.60 5.41
C ALA A 430 -23.84 2.22 4.38
N LYS A 431 -23.69 0.94 4.04
CA LYS A 431 -22.84 0.47 2.95
C LYS A 431 -23.35 0.98 1.60
N ALA A 432 -24.66 0.93 1.33
CA ALA A 432 -25.25 1.50 0.12
C ALA A 432 -24.97 3.01 0.02
N ASP A 433 -25.04 3.76 1.12
CA ASP A 433 -24.70 5.19 1.14
C ASP A 433 -23.21 5.42 0.80
N CYS A 434 -22.31 4.53 1.24
CA CYS A 434 -20.91 4.57 0.84
C CYS A 434 -20.74 4.36 -0.67
N TYR A 435 -21.44 3.39 -1.25
CA TYR A 435 -21.43 3.15 -2.70
C TYR A 435 -21.99 4.35 -3.47
N ALA A 436 -23.11 4.93 -3.03
CA ALA A 436 -23.68 6.13 -3.63
C ALA A 436 -22.70 7.31 -3.64
N ARG A 437 -21.94 7.51 -2.54
CA ARG A 437 -20.91 8.56 -2.48
C ARG A 437 -19.81 8.31 -3.49
N GLN A 438 -19.27 7.07 -3.56
CA GLN A 438 -18.22 6.70 -4.51
C GLN A 438 -18.68 6.90 -5.96
N LEU A 439 -19.89 6.48 -6.31
CA LEU A 439 -20.48 6.67 -7.63
C LEU A 439 -20.63 8.16 -7.99
N ARG A 440 -21.04 9.01 -7.04
CA ARG A 440 -21.10 10.47 -7.28
C ARG A 440 -19.72 11.09 -7.47
N TYR A 441 -18.68 10.61 -6.75
CA TYR A 441 -17.31 11.07 -6.94
C TYR A 441 -16.74 10.65 -8.30
N ALA A 442 -17.25 9.57 -8.89
CA ALA A 442 -16.80 9.06 -10.18
C ALA A 442 -17.36 9.82 -11.39
N TYR A 443 -18.36 10.70 -11.27
CA TYR A 443 -18.91 11.44 -12.41
C TYR A 443 -17.87 12.08 -13.34
N PRO A 444 -16.80 12.71 -12.84
CA PRO A 444 -15.81 13.36 -13.70
C PRO A 444 -15.07 12.43 -14.66
N ILE A 445 -14.97 11.13 -14.37
CA ILE A 445 -14.20 10.21 -15.22
C ILE A 445 -15.00 9.67 -16.42
N PHE A 446 -16.35 9.78 -16.44
CA PHE A 446 -17.17 9.20 -17.49
C PHE A 446 -16.93 9.81 -18.87
N LEU A 447 -16.65 11.11 -18.95
CA LEU A 447 -16.33 11.78 -20.20
C LEU A 447 -15.09 11.14 -20.86
N ALA A 448 -14.02 10.87 -20.09
CA ALA A 448 -12.84 10.20 -20.59
C ALA A 448 -13.16 8.79 -21.11
N GLY A 449 -13.98 8.02 -20.39
CA GLY A 449 -14.40 6.69 -20.81
C GLY A 449 -15.17 6.65 -22.13
N ARG A 450 -16.09 7.58 -22.31
CA ARG A 450 -16.87 7.71 -23.56
C ARG A 450 -16.01 8.12 -24.77
N LEU A 451 -14.91 8.85 -24.54
CA LEU A 451 -14.01 9.28 -25.60
C LEU A 451 -12.90 8.25 -25.91
N PHE A 452 -12.31 7.68 -24.87
CA PHE A 452 -11.08 6.86 -24.98
C PHE A 452 -11.28 5.38 -24.67
N GLY A 453 -12.51 4.92 -24.40
CA GLY A 453 -12.78 3.49 -24.22
C GLY A 453 -12.33 2.69 -25.45
N PRO A 454 -11.88 1.41 -25.27
CA PRO A 454 -11.14 0.66 -26.29
C PRO A 454 -11.88 0.50 -27.62
N ASN A 455 -13.20 0.35 -27.57
CA ASN A 455 -14.01 0.19 -28.77
C ASN A 455 -15.40 0.85 -28.62
N ALA A 456 -16.15 0.93 -29.72
CA ALA A 456 -17.46 1.58 -29.75
C ALA A 456 -18.50 0.90 -28.82
N GLY A 457 -18.42 -0.42 -28.66
CA GLY A 457 -19.30 -1.17 -27.75
C GLY A 457 -19.08 -0.77 -26.30
N ILE A 458 -17.82 -0.75 -25.86
CA ILE A 458 -17.44 -0.34 -24.51
C ILE A 458 -17.77 1.13 -24.26
N ARG A 459 -17.50 2.04 -25.21
CA ARG A 459 -17.86 3.46 -25.07
C ARG A 459 -19.37 3.66 -24.88
N ARG A 460 -20.21 2.91 -25.61
CA ARG A 460 -21.67 2.93 -25.43
C ARG A 460 -22.09 2.38 -24.07
N TRP A 461 -21.50 1.25 -23.65
CA TRP A 461 -21.74 0.66 -22.33
C TRP A 461 -21.39 1.62 -21.19
N ILE A 462 -20.24 2.34 -21.28
CA ILE A 462 -19.86 3.37 -20.29
C ILE A 462 -20.88 4.50 -20.25
N GLY A 463 -21.37 4.96 -21.41
CA GLY A 463 -22.41 5.99 -21.48
C GLY A 463 -23.75 5.51 -20.91
N ASP A 464 -24.09 4.24 -21.09
CA ASP A 464 -25.26 3.63 -20.47
C ASP A 464 -25.12 3.51 -18.94
N LEU A 465 -23.97 3.07 -18.48
CA LEU A 465 -23.66 3.02 -17.05
C LEU A 465 -23.80 4.41 -16.39
N GLU A 466 -23.27 5.45 -17.02
CA GLU A 466 -23.42 6.83 -16.54
C GLU A 466 -24.89 7.22 -16.42
N ARG A 467 -25.73 6.91 -17.44
CA ARG A 467 -27.18 7.18 -17.38
C ARG A 467 -27.87 6.41 -16.27
N ARG A 468 -27.52 5.14 -16.06
CA ARG A 468 -28.09 4.32 -14.97
C ARG A 468 -27.72 4.87 -13.59
N ILE A 469 -26.47 5.38 -13.41
CA ILE A 469 -26.06 6.04 -12.17
C ILE A 469 -26.83 7.35 -11.97
N GLN A 470 -26.98 8.16 -13.02
CA GLN A 470 -27.74 9.42 -12.96
C GLN A 470 -29.23 9.20 -12.63
N ALA A 471 -29.82 8.13 -13.12
CA ALA A 471 -31.20 7.77 -12.81
C ALA A 471 -31.41 7.45 -11.32
N GLU A 472 -30.42 6.86 -10.65
CA GLU A 472 -30.51 6.51 -9.22
C GLU A 472 -30.08 7.67 -8.30
N LEU A 473 -29.02 8.40 -8.68
CA LEU A 473 -28.32 9.31 -7.78
C LEU A 473 -28.43 10.79 -8.18
N GLY A 474 -29.13 11.08 -9.29
CA GLY A 474 -29.26 12.41 -9.86
C GLY A 474 -28.11 12.78 -10.80
N ARG A 475 -28.33 13.86 -11.57
CA ARG A 475 -27.34 14.37 -12.53
C ARG A 475 -26.14 14.99 -11.83
N PRO A 476 -24.95 14.98 -12.48
CA PRO A 476 -23.76 15.65 -11.93
C PRO A 476 -24.01 17.16 -11.81
N SER A 477 -23.52 17.76 -10.73
CA SER A 477 -23.54 19.21 -10.53
C SER A 477 -22.66 19.91 -11.57
N PHE A 478 -22.88 21.21 -11.76
CA PHE A 478 -22.04 22.02 -12.66
C PHE A 478 -20.54 21.92 -12.31
N ALA A 479 -20.19 21.93 -11.03
CA ALA A 479 -18.83 21.75 -10.57
C ALA A 479 -18.24 20.38 -10.96
N GLN A 480 -19.03 19.31 -10.92
CA GLN A 480 -18.61 17.98 -11.38
C GLN A 480 -18.42 17.92 -12.89
N GLN A 481 -19.24 18.63 -13.65
CA GLN A 481 -19.08 18.76 -15.11
C GLN A 481 -17.78 19.50 -15.46
N CYS A 482 -17.48 20.60 -14.78
CA CYS A 482 -16.19 21.29 -14.93
C CYS A 482 -14.99 20.37 -14.58
N LYS A 483 -15.11 19.57 -13.52
CA LYS A 483 -14.09 18.57 -13.16
C LYS A 483 -13.92 17.50 -14.24
N SER A 484 -14.92 17.20 -15.07
CA SER A 484 -14.79 16.24 -16.18
C SER A 484 -13.80 16.73 -17.25
N VAL A 485 -13.77 18.03 -17.52
CA VAL A 485 -12.78 18.64 -18.43
C VAL A 485 -11.38 18.57 -17.83
N LEU A 486 -11.25 18.84 -16.53
CA LEU A 486 -9.95 18.68 -15.83
C LEU A 486 -9.50 17.22 -15.83
N ALA A 487 -10.42 16.26 -15.67
CA ALA A 487 -10.10 14.83 -15.75
C ALA A 487 -9.58 14.42 -17.13
N LEU A 488 -10.09 15.02 -18.22
CA LEU A 488 -9.54 14.83 -19.58
C LEU A 488 -8.10 15.34 -19.68
N ALA A 489 -7.83 16.55 -19.18
CA ALA A 489 -6.46 17.09 -19.15
C ALA A 489 -5.52 16.20 -18.35
N ALA A 490 -6.01 15.65 -17.21
CA ALA A 490 -5.29 14.69 -16.41
C ALA A 490 -4.99 13.38 -17.14
N ALA A 491 -5.96 12.87 -17.85
CA ALA A 491 -5.79 11.67 -18.67
C ALA A 491 -4.70 11.89 -19.73
N GLY A 492 -4.74 13.04 -20.44
CA GLY A 492 -3.71 13.43 -21.38
C GLY A 492 -2.33 13.54 -20.75
N TRP A 493 -2.23 14.20 -19.59
CA TRP A 493 -0.98 14.31 -18.83
C TRP A 493 -0.48 12.93 -18.37
N THR A 494 -1.36 12.08 -17.88
CA THR A 494 -1.01 10.71 -17.49
C THR A 494 -0.47 9.93 -18.69
N GLY A 495 -1.15 9.99 -19.85
CA GLY A 495 -0.67 9.36 -21.07
C GLY A 495 0.72 9.85 -21.50
N LEU A 496 0.96 11.17 -21.43
CA LEU A 496 2.26 11.77 -21.76
C LEU A 496 3.36 11.31 -20.78
N THR A 497 3.11 11.35 -19.48
CA THR A 497 4.09 10.94 -18.45
C THR A 497 4.40 9.45 -18.53
N LEU A 498 3.42 8.61 -18.90
CA LEU A 498 3.63 7.19 -19.14
C LEU A 498 4.50 6.96 -20.38
N LYS A 499 4.20 7.67 -21.47
CA LYS A 499 4.96 7.55 -22.72
C LYS A 499 6.41 8.02 -22.59
N LEU A 500 6.67 9.05 -21.77
CA LEU A 500 7.98 9.65 -21.56
C LEU A 500 8.70 9.13 -20.30
N ASP A 501 8.11 8.19 -19.57
CA ASP A 501 8.64 7.61 -18.31
C ASP A 501 8.99 8.67 -17.23
N LEU A 502 8.15 9.71 -17.11
CA LEU A 502 8.38 10.82 -16.18
C LEU A 502 7.72 10.59 -14.83
N PHE A 503 8.32 11.13 -13.77
CA PHE A 503 7.77 11.15 -12.40
C PHE A 503 7.43 9.78 -11.81
N GLN A 504 8.26 8.77 -12.09
CA GLN A 504 7.98 7.38 -11.75
C GLN A 504 8.47 6.97 -10.35
N HIS A 505 9.33 7.77 -9.71
CA HIS A 505 9.91 7.44 -8.41
C HIS A 505 9.11 8.09 -7.28
N PRO A 506 8.67 7.34 -6.24
CA PRO A 506 8.02 7.92 -5.07
C PRO A 506 9.00 8.78 -4.28
N LYS A 507 8.45 9.74 -3.52
CA LYS A 507 9.25 10.55 -2.62
C LYS A 507 9.71 9.71 -1.41
N LEU A 508 10.88 10.04 -0.87
CA LEU A 508 11.37 9.47 0.36
C LEU A 508 10.32 9.62 1.48
N THR A 509 10.02 8.51 2.14
CA THR A 509 9.38 8.52 3.46
C THR A 509 10.42 8.08 4.49
N ARG A 510 10.65 8.90 5.50
CA ARG A 510 11.54 8.64 6.61
C ARG A 510 10.74 8.58 7.90
N THR A 511 10.73 7.44 8.57
CA THR A 511 10.09 7.25 9.87
C THR A 511 11.16 6.98 10.91
N THR A 512 11.05 7.63 12.07
CA THR A 512 11.96 7.40 13.21
C THR A 512 11.16 6.74 14.33
N TYR A 513 11.68 5.65 14.84
CA TYR A 513 11.14 4.90 15.96
C TYR A 513 12.15 4.95 17.10
N ARG A 514 11.68 5.25 18.30
CA ARG A 514 12.46 5.37 19.54
C ARG A 514 13.85 6.00 19.38
N LEU A 515 14.14 6.95 20.20
CA LEU A 515 15.46 7.59 20.26
C LEU A 515 16.18 7.13 21.54
N PRO A 516 17.51 6.97 21.55
CA PRO A 516 18.25 6.51 22.70
C PRO A 516 18.04 7.40 23.93
N SER A 517 17.50 6.84 25.02
CA SER A 517 17.19 7.59 26.23
C SER A 517 18.45 8.20 26.91
N GLU A 518 19.58 7.51 26.86
CA GLU A 518 20.83 7.97 27.47
C GLU A 518 21.51 9.14 26.77
N ARG A 519 21.35 9.26 25.46
CA ARG A 519 21.88 10.41 24.68
C ARG A 519 20.87 11.54 24.55
N TRP A 520 19.57 11.30 24.84
CA TRP A 520 18.52 12.15 24.32
C TRP A 520 17.51 12.60 25.38
N GLY A 521 17.78 12.36 26.63
CA GLY A 521 16.90 12.68 27.78
C GLY A 521 15.67 13.54 27.47
N ALA A 522 14.49 13.03 27.70
CA ALA A 522 13.21 13.70 27.57
C ALA A 522 12.78 14.16 26.14
N PHE A 523 13.42 13.65 25.07
CA PHE A 523 12.98 13.94 23.70
C PHE A 523 11.87 13.01 23.19
N GLU A 524 11.56 11.92 23.89
CA GLU A 524 10.49 10.95 23.55
C GLU A 524 9.13 11.62 23.32
N ALA A 525 8.86 12.69 24.07
CA ALA A 525 7.63 13.46 23.92
C ALA A 525 7.48 14.13 22.54
N TRP A 526 8.57 14.25 21.76
CA TRP A 526 8.62 14.94 20.46
C TRP A 526 8.54 14.00 19.27
N GLU A 527 8.72 12.69 19.46
CA GLU A 527 8.76 11.69 18.38
C GLU A 527 7.41 11.48 17.68
N GLY A 528 6.32 11.58 18.40
CA GLY A 528 4.97 11.36 17.87
C GLY A 528 4.47 12.45 16.92
N LEU A 529 5.14 13.60 16.85
CA LEU A 529 4.69 14.75 16.09
C LEU A 529 4.76 14.55 14.56
N HIS A 530 5.77 13.87 14.07
CA HIS A 530 5.93 13.58 12.63
C HIS A 530 4.80 12.74 12.01
N ARG A 531 4.16 11.88 12.80
CA ARG A 531 3.17 10.91 12.30
C ARG A 531 1.77 11.48 12.17
N LYS A 532 1.45 12.56 12.86
CA LYS A 532 0.07 13.02 13.04
C LYS A 532 -0.36 14.15 12.08
N PHE A 533 0.59 14.81 11.44
CA PHE A 533 0.36 16.03 10.65
C PHE A 533 0.75 15.92 9.18
N ALA A 534 0.75 14.74 8.59
CA ALA A 534 0.97 14.60 7.16
C ALA A 534 -0.26 15.03 6.35
N SER A 535 -0.67 16.29 6.44
CA SER A 535 -1.46 16.92 5.39
C SER A 535 -0.58 17.01 4.13
N PRO A 536 -1.10 16.85 2.90
CA PRO A 536 -0.30 16.98 1.68
C PRO A 536 0.32 18.37 1.55
N ASP A 537 -0.32 19.36 2.15
CA ASP A 537 0.04 20.75 2.01
C ASP A 537 0.77 21.30 3.25
N PHE A 538 0.95 20.49 4.29
CA PHE A 538 1.62 20.85 5.52
C PHE A 538 2.53 19.73 6.00
N SER A 539 3.77 20.04 6.33
CA SER A 539 4.75 19.09 6.86
C SER A 539 5.55 19.70 8.01
N ILE A 540 5.98 18.84 8.92
CA ILE A 540 6.80 19.19 10.06
C ILE A 540 8.11 18.43 9.95
N GLN A 541 9.23 19.12 10.10
CA GLN A 541 10.54 18.51 10.25
C GLN A 541 11.04 18.80 11.66
N VAL A 542 11.30 17.76 12.43
CA VAL A 542 11.85 17.90 13.78
C VAL A 542 13.32 17.51 13.75
N GLU A 543 14.19 18.40 14.22
CA GLU A 543 15.61 18.21 14.40
C GLU A 543 15.93 18.38 15.89
N LEU A 544 16.60 17.38 16.46
CA LEU A 544 16.91 17.38 17.88
C LEU A 544 18.38 17.83 18.07
N GLN A 545 18.60 18.96 18.74
CA GLN A 545 19.93 19.48 19.03
C GLN A 545 20.33 19.15 20.48
N HIS A 546 20.95 18.00 20.67
CA HIS A 546 21.25 17.40 21.98
C HIS A 546 22.18 18.22 22.84
N ALA A 547 23.26 18.72 22.28
CA ALA A 547 24.24 19.53 23.01
C ALA A 547 23.62 20.78 23.66
N LYS A 548 22.49 21.26 23.13
CA LYS A 548 21.77 22.44 23.61
C LYS A 548 20.46 22.13 24.31
N GLN A 549 20.06 20.85 24.40
CA GLN A 549 18.74 20.41 24.87
C GLN A 549 17.58 21.13 24.15
N GLN A 550 17.73 21.35 22.85
CA GLN A 550 16.77 22.06 22.00
C GLN A 550 16.13 21.14 20.98
N VAL A 551 14.84 21.34 20.76
CA VAL A 551 14.08 20.75 19.67
C VAL A 551 13.85 21.81 18.62
N TRP A 552 14.36 21.59 17.40
CA TRP A 552 14.07 22.44 16.26
C TRP A 552 12.93 21.85 15.46
N MET A 553 11.87 22.61 15.29
CA MET A 553 10.70 22.21 14.52
C MET A 553 10.50 23.17 13.35
N ARG A 554 10.77 22.69 12.15
CA ARG A 554 10.55 23.47 10.93
C ARG A 554 9.17 23.13 10.38
N LEU A 555 8.35 24.16 10.20
CA LEU A 555 7.00 24.05 9.66
C LEU A 555 7.05 24.44 8.19
N GLU A 556 6.58 23.57 7.30
CA GLU A 556 6.61 23.81 5.85
C GLU A 556 5.22 23.57 5.24
N GLY A 557 4.80 24.44 4.32
CA GLY A 557 3.54 24.32 3.58
C GLY A 557 2.41 25.18 4.13
N VAL A 558 1.16 24.78 3.88
CA VAL A 558 -0.03 25.57 4.24
C VAL A 558 -0.67 25.01 5.51
N LEU A 559 -0.66 25.81 6.58
CA LEU A 559 -1.28 25.45 7.86
C LEU A 559 -2.77 25.83 7.84
N THR A 560 -3.63 24.86 8.08
CA THR A 560 -5.05 25.12 8.30
C THR A 560 -5.33 25.34 9.80
N ARG A 561 -6.48 25.93 10.12
CA ARG A 561 -6.90 26.11 11.51
C ARG A 561 -6.96 24.81 12.29
N LYS A 562 -7.44 23.73 11.66
CA LYS A 562 -7.52 22.38 12.26
C LYS A 562 -6.13 21.82 12.55
N ASP A 563 -5.19 22.00 11.62
CA ASP A 563 -3.80 21.58 11.82
C ASP A 563 -3.13 22.38 12.93
N ALA A 564 -3.40 23.70 13.01
CA ALA A 564 -2.89 24.58 14.06
C ALA A 564 -3.40 24.17 15.46
N GLU A 565 -4.67 23.82 15.60
CA GLU A 565 -5.26 23.32 16.85
C GLU A 565 -4.63 21.99 17.28
N GLY A 566 -4.49 21.05 16.31
CA GLY A 566 -3.87 19.76 16.53
C GLY A 566 -2.39 19.87 16.91
N LEU A 567 -1.63 20.65 16.15
CA LEU A 567 -0.21 20.91 16.38
C LEU A 567 0.02 21.58 17.75
N GLY A 568 -0.75 22.62 18.06
CA GLY A 568 -0.65 23.34 19.32
C GLY A 568 -0.87 22.44 20.53
N ARG A 569 -1.86 21.53 20.47
CA ARG A 569 -2.12 20.55 21.52
C ARG A 569 -0.94 19.63 21.73
N GLN A 570 -0.41 19.06 20.67
CA GLN A 570 0.69 18.09 20.77
C GLN A 570 2.01 18.72 21.22
N ILE A 571 2.34 19.91 20.72
CA ILE A 571 3.52 20.65 21.20
C ILE A 571 3.36 20.93 22.70
N SER A 572 2.17 21.35 23.13
CA SER A 572 1.91 21.62 24.56
C SER A 572 2.06 20.35 25.41
N GLU A 573 1.54 19.21 24.95
CA GLU A 573 1.70 17.90 25.61
C GLU A 573 3.18 17.50 25.68
N SER A 574 3.93 17.68 24.60
CA SER A 574 5.37 17.38 24.56
C SER A 574 6.18 18.32 25.49
N LEU A 575 5.85 19.60 25.53
CA LEU A 575 6.47 20.56 26.45
C LEU A 575 6.14 20.27 27.91
N ALA A 576 4.94 19.77 28.21
CA ALA A 576 4.55 19.38 29.57
C ALA A 576 5.34 18.14 30.06
N GLN A 577 5.67 17.22 29.15
CA GLN A 577 6.36 15.97 29.44
C GLN A 577 7.89 16.08 29.38
N SER A 578 8.45 17.17 28.86
CA SER A 578 9.88 17.34 28.66
C SER A 578 10.38 18.67 29.27
N LYS A 579 11.71 18.80 29.45
CA LYS A 579 12.37 20.05 29.86
C LYS A 579 13.05 20.78 28.71
N ASN A 580 12.86 20.33 27.48
CA ASN A 580 13.53 20.88 26.31
C ASN A 580 13.08 22.29 25.97
N GLN A 581 13.97 23.06 25.35
CA GLN A 581 13.62 24.29 24.66
C GLN A 581 13.15 23.93 23.23
N LEU A 582 12.11 24.59 22.77
CA LEU A 582 11.57 24.43 21.41
C LEU A 582 11.94 25.64 20.55
N VAL A 583 12.48 25.40 19.38
CA VAL A 583 12.67 26.42 18.34
C VAL A 583 11.72 26.10 17.18
N LEU A 584 10.77 27.00 16.93
CA LEU A 584 9.81 26.89 15.83
C LEU A 584 10.29 27.73 14.64
N ASP A 585 10.52 27.09 13.51
CA ASP A 585 10.94 27.77 12.28
C ASP A 585 9.74 27.94 11.34
N PHE A 586 9.33 29.21 11.17
CA PHE A 586 8.19 29.65 10.35
C PHE A 586 8.60 30.10 8.94
N ASN A 587 9.86 30.01 8.54
CA ASN A 587 10.34 30.57 7.28
C ASN A 587 9.63 30.04 6.03
N LYS A 588 9.11 28.83 6.08
CA LYS A 588 8.43 28.17 4.95
C LYS A 588 6.95 27.89 5.22
N LEU A 589 6.40 28.43 6.31
CA LEU A 589 5.00 28.28 6.67
C LEU A 589 4.13 29.32 5.98
N ARG A 590 2.98 28.89 5.47
CA ARG A 590 1.92 29.72 4.92
C ARG A 590 0.59 29.35 5.57
N TRP A 591 -0.40 30.22 5.54
CA TRP A 591 -1.77 29.98 5.96
C TRP A 591 -2.73 30.74 5.05
N GLU A 592 -3.95 30.23 4.90
CA GLU A 592 -4.93 30.78 3.95
C GLU A 592 -5.78 31.91 4.55
N LYS A 593 -6.13 31.81 5.83
CA LYS A 593 -7.04 32.76 6.50
C LYS A 593 -6.36 33.44 7.67
N LYS A 594 -6.69 34.72 7.83
CA LYS A 594 -6.21 35.61 8.88
C LYS A 594 -6.47 35.01 10.24
N ASN A 595 -6.33 34.19 10.88
CA ASN A 595 -6.52 33.59 12.20
C ASN A 595 -6.23 32.08 12.23
N ASP A 596 -5.75 31.48 11.13
CA ASP A 596 -5.44 30.06 11.11
C ASP A 596 -4.28 29.70 12.07
N LEU A 597 -3.37 30.64 12.29
CA LEU A 597 -2.24 30.47 13.21
C LEU A 597 -2.63 30.66 14.69
N LYS A 598 -3.72 31.38 14.96
CA LYS A 598 -4.13 31.79 16.33
C LYS A 598 -4.29 30.59 17.29
N PRO A 599 -4.92 29.46 16.94
CA PRO A 599 -5.06 28.32 17.86
C PRO A 599 -3.72 27.71 18.29
N LEU A 600 -2.72 27.69 17.39
CA LEU A 600 -1.36 27.25 17.73
C LEU A 600 -0.76 28.17 18.79
N LEU A 601 -0.80 29.49 18.55
CA LEU A 601 -0.20 30.49 19.44
C LEU A 601 -0.87 30.49 20.82
N GLU A 602 -2.18 30.38 20.89
CA GLU A 602 -2.92 30.34 22.16
C GLU A 602 -2.51 29.11 23.01
N LYS A 603 -2.33 27.96 22.40
CA LYS A 603 -1.88 26.74 23.09
C LYS A 603 -0.45 26.85 23.61
N LEU A 604 0.42 27.55 22.88
CA LEU A 604 1.83 27.70 23.22
C LEU A 604 2.12 28.87 24.19
N ALA A 605 1.14 29.74 24.41
CA ALA A 605 1.30 30.93 25.26
C ALA A 605 1.82 30.64 26.68
N ASN A 606 1.42 29.48 27.28
CA ASN A 606 1.84 29.05 28.60
C ASN A 606 3.30 28.57 28.68
N TYR A 607 3.96 28.39 27.55
CA TYR A 607 5.34 27.88 27.47
C TYR A 607 6.33 28.90 26.87
N ARG A 608 6.01 30.21 26.91
CA ARG A 608 6.79 31.32 26.28
C ARG A 608 8.27 31.28 26.63
N SER A 609 8.60 31.02 27.89
CA SER A 609 10.00 31.01 28.36
C SER A 609 10.83 29.86 27.79
N ARG A 610 10.17 28.87 27.18
CA ARG A 610 10.79 27.65 26.61
C ARG A 610 10.70 27.58 25.09
N ILE A 611 10.06 28.58 24.46
CA ILE A 611 9.86 28.60 23.01
C ILE A 611 10.58 29.78 22.42
N ARG A 612 11.37 29.53 21.38
CA ARG A 612 11.97 30.52 20.50
C ARG A 612 11.40 30.35 19.09
N VAL A 613 11.34 31.42 18.34
CA VAL A 613 10.80 31.40 16.98
C VAL A 613 11.81 31.93 15.98
N VAL A 614 11.89 31.29 14.82
CA VAL A 614 12.62 31.77 13.67
C VAL A 614 11.60 32.28 12.67
N VAL A 615 11.63 33.58 12.38
CA VAL A 615 10.71 34.22 11.44
C VAL A 615 11.49 34.85 10.28
N PRO A 616 10.92 34.85 9.05
CA PRO A 616 11.56 35.58 7.95
C PRO A 616 11.69 37.05 8.28
N ARG A 617 12.67 37.74 7.68
CA ARG A 617 12.82 39.20 7.82
C ARG A 617 11.48 39.85 7.52
N LEU A 618 10.95 40.56 8.52
CA LEU A 618 9.60 41.12 8.53
C LEU A 618 9.39 42.01 7.31
N SER A 619 8.67 41.53 6.33
CA SER A 619 8.07 42.36 5.28
C SER A 619 6.64 42.69 5.71
N ALA A 620 6.14 43.86 5.31
CA ALA A 620 4.77 44.32 5.61
C ALA A 620 3.63 43.38 5.19
N ALA A 621 3.97 42.26 4.54
CA ALA A 621 3.03 41.28 4.00
C ALA A 621 2.47 40.24 5.00
N HIS A 622 3.05 40.10 6.20
CA HIS A 622 2.63 39.09 7.19
C HIS A 622 2.51 39.67 8.60
N PRO A 623 1.48 40.50 8.90
CA PRO A 623 1.31 41.13 10.21
C PRO A 623 1.21 40.13 11.38
N GLU A 624 0.73 38.91 11.14
CA GLU A 624 0.66 37.87 12.18
C GLU A 624 2.02 37.36 12.64
N LEU A 625 3.06 37.39 11.79
CA LEU A 625 4.44 37.07 12.20
C LEU A 625 5.02 38.09 13.17
N ILE A 626 4.55 39.33 13.12
CA ILE A 626 4.91 40.38 14.10
C ILE A 626 4.37 39.97 15.48
N VAL A 627 3.14 39.47 15.54
CA VAL A 627 2.53 38.97 16.78
C VAL A 627 3.30 37.73 17.30
N VAL A 628 3.70 36.81 16.42
CA VAL A 628 4.54 35.68 16.79
C VAL A 628 5.88 36.12 17.37
N ALA A 629 6.56 37.06 16.70
CA ALA A 629 7.84 37.59 17.14
C ALA A 629 7.73 38.35 18.47
N ALA A 630 6.59 39.01 18.73
CA ALA A 630 6.31 39.71 19.98
C ALA A 630 5.92 38.77 21.13
N MET A 631 5.35 37.60 20.82
CA MET A 631 4.94 36.61 21.83
C MET A 631 6.09 35.74 22.33
N PHE A 632 7.10 35.50 21.50
CA PHE A 632 8.20 34.57 21.76
C PHE A 632 9.54 35.24 21.47
N GLU A 633 10.63 34.72 22.07
CA GLU A 633 11.98 35.18 21.73
C GLU A 633 12.28 34.85 20.26
N ALA A 634 12.41 35.88 19.42
CA ALA A 634 12.54 35.72 17.98
C ALA A 634 13.99 35.81 17.50
N TYR A 635 14.39 34.89 16.61
CA TYR A 635 15.59 35.01 15.80
C TYR A 635 15.18 35.48 14.39
N HIS A 636 15.77 36.60 13.95
CA HIS A 636 15.61 37.06 12.57
C HIS A 636 16.74 36.44 11.70
N ARG A 637 16.41 35.71 10.68
CA ARG A 637 17.33 35.27 9.63
C ARG A 637 17.14 36.01 8.34
#